data_0383aa9a8d862db26e12c692f1366299
#
_entry.id   0383aa9a8d862db26e12c692f1366299
#
_cell.length_a   1.000
_cell.length_b   1.000
_cell.length_c   1.000
_cell.angle_alpha   90.00
_cell.angle_beta   90.00
_cell.angle_gamma   90.00
#
_symmetry.space_group_name_H-M   'P 1'
#
loop_
_entity.id
_entity.type
_entity.pdbx_description
1 polymer ?
#
loop_
_entity_poly.entity_id
_entity_poly.type
_entity_poly.pdbx_seq_one_letter_code
_entity_poly.pdbx_strand_id
1 'polypeptide(L)'
;LFGVVAALAVSLVATANTVTGSKLLRGKKERVEEVPGDNRIMQRGLTPDRYDRRGSTLGRRHPWSLPTQALAKDFLDTVRVLVLRFNFQEETPDDPNTTGNGLMNLATPLADPIDSAAYFDSVGHWVDPPPHDSVYFDAHMQALRNYYETVSEGKITLSWDIYPAERNAVYQLPYPMNYYGKCAFDSVVYGLEEYFIDCIQLVDTVEPGITFANYESIFLFHAGADRQNDIGFPETCSDLFTGFISFGDSLAVDNGTHYVRTALLMPETCNQDNRATAMNAVTAHEFGHQLGLVDLYNTLNFLSQLGDFALMDDNGFATGIDFGYPVGRVFGAIPLYPSAWSRAYLGYVDVYDFRQGSDIRVVAAEVISSGIKIARVPISENEYYLIENRLVDTDGRETAMLVDSATLVFQGPVNLNREFTGEYDFLMPGSGLLIFHVDEGVAGLDYDGDGMNNFDDNDLQWDSDRKFVTLVEADGFINFGGFYRAGFGRAEDMFRDDRNHSFTPNTNPPAIDNSDNNTHVYITNITRDTVLLGGIPTLLDSVMLFDLETDKLAAGFPVRAGHPCYGLSPVADDINGDGTDEVIVASGRNLLVFTTTGDNFLRQVTGCETCPVFYDTAVASVYPAPGRPHPLPLYARVNADITAGPVTGDFGIEDTIRFVAIGYPEFTGAHVRLYQPTDVNSDGQADRVGDYFMLNAGTPIALSFGKVLYILTDHGDVFRKDQSLLPPYTVGMIGADEFHGLCRIDDKLLVLAGDSLQTTLYYLDASYTDSFSVDGYYNYGPILVDVDRDSSPEVICFSPEGRGIFVTVDTTGDSPSFSIFEQGETGFHVTTNPVAGDVDSDGYPDIIIGGINEIYAFNQELFLKMDFPIEVNDHFPDDDVIAAPVVADIQRGGPPEIIFPTLVGNIYSFGLERSYGFPLSGGERGAGSPIVFSDSTGGKLGYLGADGWFYAWDVDLDTTTDYWPMGGHDPAGMFAFRPSQLPEPKQFTVLLPEDRFYNYPNPIVDGLTRIR
;
A
#
# COMPACT_ATOMS: atom_id res chain seq x y z
N LEU A 1 -50.92 17.72 -35.08
CA LEU A 1 -49.61 17.21 -34.67
C LEU A 1 -49.62 16.76 -33.19
N PHE A 2 -50.27 17.56 -32.30
CA PHE A 2 -50.38 17.19 -30.86
C PHE A 2 -51.19 15.88 -30.64
N GLY A 3 -52.24 15.68 -31.38
CA GLY A 3 -53.05 14.45 -31.27
C GLY A 3 -52.33 13.19 -31.74
N VAL A 4 -51.41 13.27 -32.68
CA VAL A 4 -50.62 12.12 -33.19
C VAL A 4 -49.49 11.76 -32.23
N VAL A 5 -48.91 12.70 -31.55
CA VAL A 5 -47.84 12.48 -30.57
C VAL A 5 -48.41 11.82 -29.30
N ALA A 6 -49.55 12.33 -28.81
CA ALA A 6 -50.27 11.69 -27.69
C ALA A 6 -50.71 10.24 -28.03
N ALA A 7 -51.15 10.00 -29.26
CA ALA A 7 -51.50 8.65 -29.71
C ALA A 7 -50.30 7.71 -29.82
N LEU A 8 -49.11 8.22 -30.15
CA LEU A 8 -47.88 7.43 -30.16
C LEU A 8 -47.39 7.12 -28.73
N ALA A 9 -47.46 8.06 -27.80
CA ALA A 9 -47.17 7.82 -26.38
C ALA A 9 -48.12 6.81 -25.76
N VAL A 10 -49.41 6.93 -26.01
CA VAL A 10 -50.43 5.99 -25.59
C VAL A 10 -50.27 4.63 -26.27
N SER A 11 -49.88 4.60 -27.55
CA SER A 11 -49.59 3.35 -28.25
C SER A 11 -48.36 2.62 -27.67
N LEU A 12 -47.37 3.31 -27.22
CA LEU A 12 -46.21 2.69 -26.51
C LEU A 12 -46.59 2.15 -25.12
N VAL A 13 -47.45 2.85 -24.39
CA VAL A 13 -47.97 2.41 -23.09
C VAL A 13 -49.03 1.31 -23.29
N ALA A 14 -49.91 1.39 -24.28
CA ALA A 14 -50.92 0.37 -24.55
C ALA A 14 -50.36 -0.95 -25.06
N THR A 15 -49.21 -0.95 -25.77
CA THR A 15 -48.54 -2.19 -26.15
C THR A 15 -47.78 -2.85 -24.99
N ALA A 16 -47.52 -2.11 -23.90
CA ALA A 16 -46.91 -2.66 -22.69
C ALA A 16 -47.88 -3.53 -21.86
N ASN A 17 -49.19 -3.33 -21.99
CA ASN A 17 -50.19 -4.02 -21.20
C ASN A 17 -50.53 -5.46 -21.66
N THR A 18 -49.82 -6.01 -22.64
CA THR A 18 -50.10 -7.36 -23.17
C THR A 18 -48.93 -8.32 -23.09
N VAL A 19 -47.80 -7.93 -22.46
CA VAL A 19 -46.68 -8.82 -22.26
C VAL A 19 -46.30 -8.81 -20.79
N THR A 20 -46.56 -9.90 -20.09
CA THR A 20 -45.95 -10.18 -18.79
C THR A 20 -44.43 -10.23 -19.01
N GLY A 21 -43.72 -9.15 -18.67
CA GLY A 21 -42.28 -9.08 -18.84
C GLY A 21 -41.72 -7.66 -18.87
N SER A 22 -40.45 -7.54 -18.82
CA SER A 22 -39.69 -6.31 -18.87
C SER A 22 -39.70 -5.64 -20.25
N LYS A 23 -39.56 -4.33 -20.28
CA LYS A 23 -39.53 -3.48 -21.50
C LYS A 23 -38.09 -3.15 -21.86
N LEU A 24 -37.79 -3.09 -23.15
CA LEU A 24 -36.46 -2.66 -23.66
C LEU A 24 -36.48 -1.18 -24.05
N LEU A 25 -35.62 -0.36 -23.47
CA LEU A 25 -35.38 1.02 -23.88
C LEU A 25 -34.01 1.13 -24.56
N ARG A 26 -33.97 1.85 -25.67
CA ARG A 26 -32.74 2.16 -26.40
C ARG A 26 -32.48 3.64 -26.22
N GLY A 27 -31.35 3.99 -25.68
CA GLY A 27 -30.90 5.36 -25.51
C GLY A 27 -29.61 5.62 -26.30
N LYS A 28 -29.38 6.85 -26.63
CA LYS A 28 -28.07 7.30 -27.08
C LYS A 28 -27.28 7.67 -25.86
N LYS A 29 -26.04 7.18 -25.79
CA LYS A 29 -25.04 7.69 -24.88
C LYS A 29 -24.81 9.16 -25.25
N GLU A 30 -25.26 10.05 -24.42
CA GLU A 30 -24.98 11.48 -24.55
C GLU A 30 -24.27 11.92 -23.27
N ARG A 31 -22.99 12.16 -23.41
CA ARG A 31 -22.18 12.67 -22.31
C ARG A 31 -22.50 14.14 -22.15
N VAL A 32 -23.05 14.50 -21.02
CA VAL A 32 -23.29 15.88 -20.63
C VAL A 32 -22.14 16.30 -19.73
N GLU A 33 -21.22 17.06 -20.29
CA GLU A 33 -20.34 17.84 -19.41
C GLU A 33 -21.24 18.86 -18.72
N GLU A 34 -21.55 18.66 -17.46
CA GLU A 34 -22.15 19.72 -16.64
C GLU A 34 -21.18 20.89 -16.61
N VAL A 35 -21.67 22.07 -16.83
CA VAL A 35 -20.87 23.30 -16.88
C VAL A 35 -20.17 23.45 -15.52
N PRO A 36 -18.85 23.63 -15.48
CA PRO A 36 -18.13 23.86 -14.23
C PRO A 36 -18.70 25.06 -13.51
N GLY A 37 -19.17 24.88 -12.30
CA GLY A 37 -19.79 25.93 -11.49
C GLY A 37 -21.11 25.52 -10.86
N ASP A 38 -21.74 24.45 -11.31
CA ASP A 38 -22.94 23.89 -10.68
C ASP A 38 -22.62 22.61 -9.87
N ASN A 39 -21.49 22.64 -9.17
CA ASN A 39 -21.11 21.63 -8.17
C ASN A 39 -22.07 21.59 -6.95
N ARG A 40 -23.25 22.18 -7.07
CA ARG A 40 -24.23 22.25 -5.97
C ARG A 40 -24.75 20.87 -5.61
N ILE A 41 -24.72 19.92 -6.53
CA ILE A 41 -25.15 18.55 -6.26
C ILE A 41 -24.12 17.83 -5.38
N MET A 42 -22.84 17.96 -5.71
CA MET A 42 -21.74 17.37 -4.90
C MET A 42 -21.41 18.20 -3.65
N GLN A 43 -21.56 19.54 -3.68
CA GLN A 43 -21.33 20.41 -2.51
C GLN A 43 -22.35 20.22 -1.38
N ARG A 44 -23.34 19.35 -1.54
CA ARG A 44 -24.38 19.09 -0.55
C ARG A 44 -24.36 17.69 0.02
N GLY A 45 -23.45 16.86 -0.45
CA GLY A 45 -23.13 15.61 0.24
C GLY A 45 -22.58 15.96 1.63
N LEU A 46 -23.38 15.81 2.64
CA LEU A 46 -22.88 15.67 3.98
C LEU A 46 -22.49 14.21 4.09
N THR A 47 -21.20 13.96 4.13
CA THR A 47 -20.78 12.91 5.03
C THR A 47 -21.19 13.39 6.40
N PRO A 48 -22.11 12.71 7.11
CA PRO A 48 -22.30 12.98 8.52
C PRO A 48 -20.90 12.87 9.13
N ASP A 49 -20.39 13.95 9.69
CA ASP A 49 -19.12 13.94 10.40
C ASP A 49 -19.10 12.70 11.29
N ARG A 50 -18.16 11.78 11.00
CA ARG A 50 -17.86 10.61 11.80
C ARG A 50 -18.69 9.36 11.57
N TYR A 51 -18.37 8.68 10.49
CA TYR A 51 -18.67 7.26 10.40
C TYR A 51 -17.71 6.47 11.29
N ASP A 52 -18.13 6.05 12.47
CA ASP A 52 -17.40 4.96 13.13
C ASP A 52 -17.69 3.65 12.38
N ARG A 53 -16.90 3.36 11.36
CA ARG A 53 -17.00 2.14 10.55
C ARG A 53 -16.57 0.89 11.32
N ARG A 54 -15.97 1.05 12.50
CA ARG A 54 -15.48 -0.05 13.32
C ARG A 54 -16.62 -0.96 13.75
N GLY A 55 -16.72 -2.08 13.05
CA GLY A 55 -17.65 -3.16 13.38
C GLY A 55 -19.05 -3.06 12.81
N SER A 56 -19.35 -2.13 11.90
CA SER A 56 -20.70 -1.91 11.34
C SER A 56 -20.89 -2.41 9.92
N THR A 57 -19.83 -2.77 9.19
CA THR A 57 -19.89 -3.20 7.80
C THR A 57 -20.08 -4.70 7.67
N LEU A 58 -20.76 -5.14 6.60
CA LEU A 58 -20.94 -6.56 6.22
C LEU A 58 -19.67 -7.15 5.60
N GLY A 59 -18.80 -6.29 5.09
CA GLY A 59 -17.60 -6.66 4.41
C GLY A 59 -16.43 -6.96 5.34
N ARG A 60 -15.23 -6.80 4.82
CA ARG A 60 -13.98 -7.07 5.49
C ARG A 60 -13.78 -6.13 6.68
N ARG A 61 -13.48 -6.71 7.83
CA ARG A 61 -13.02 -5.94 8.99
C ARG A 61 -11.50 -5.93 8.98
N HIS A 62 -10.88 -4.80 8.62
CA HIS A 62 -9.43 -4.59 8.70
C HIS A 62 -8.51 -5.70 8.16
N PRO A 63 -7.40 -5.32 7.69
CA PRO A 63 -6.86 -3.99 7.48
C PRO A 63 -7.34 -3.40 6.16
N TRP A 64 -7.19 -2.09 5.97
CA TRP A 64 -7.40 -1.39 4.69
C TRP A 64 -6.42 -1.85 3.60
N SER A 65 -5.32 -2.50 3.97
CA SER A 65 -4.34 -3.04 3.03
C SER A 65 -4.92 -4.22 2.23
N LEU A 66 -4.66 -4.22 0.94
CA LEU A 66 -4.98 -5.35 0.08
C LEU A 66 -4.10 -6.55 0.45
N PRO A 67 -4.68 -7.76 0.57
CA PRO A 67 -3.87 -8.93 0.87
C PRO A 67 -2.89 -9.21 -0.26
N THR A 68 -1.69 -9.66 0.11
CA THR A 68 -0.69 -10.17 -0.82
C THR A 68 -1.10 -11.51 -1.45
N GLN A 69 -2.10 -12.16 -0.91
CA GLN A 69 -2.73 -13.36 -1.48
C GLN A 69 -4.23 -13.22 -1.41
N ALA A 70 -4.90 -13.67 -2.47
CA ALA A 70 -6.34 -13.83 -2.44
C ALA A 70 -6.75 -14.66 -1.24
N LEU A 71 -7.29 -14.02 -0.25
CA LEU A 71 -7.92 -14.74 0.85
C LEU A 71 -9.21 -15.34 0.29
N ALA A 72 -9.13 -16.60 -0.12
CA ALA A 72 -10.34 -17.39 -0.34
C ALA A 72 -11.19 -17.32 0.92
N LYS A 73 -12.34 -16.61 0.91
CA LYS A 73 -12.92 -16.24 2.07
C LYS A 73 -14.37 -16.20 2.23
N ASP A 74 -14.79 -16.26 3.32
CA ASP A 74 -16.08 -16.18 3.92
C ASP A 74 -16.86 -14.93 3.46
N PHE A 75 -17.22 -14.86 2.17
CA PHE A 75 -18.23 -13.95 1.68
C PHE A 75 -19.59 -14.40 2.19
N LEU A 76 -20.44 -13.46 2.54
CA LEU A 76 -21.85 -13.69 2.66
C LEU A 76 -22.36 -14.04 1.26
N ASP A 77 -22.62 -15.31 1.00
CA ASP A 77 -23.19 -15.75 -0.28
C ASP A 77 -24.53 -15.03 -0.57
N THR A 78 -25.27 -14.69 0.48
CA THR A 78 -26.55 -13.98 0.38
C THR A 78 -26.70 -12.96 1.50
N VAL A 79 -26.83 -11.67 1.16
CA VAL A 79 -27.19 -10.61 2.11
C VAL A 79 -28.72 -10.53 2.22
N ARG A 80 -29.24 -10.71 3.42
CA ARG A 80 -30.67 -10.54 3.70
C ARG A 80 -30.97 -9.09 4.09
N VAL A 81 -31.83 -8.45 3.32
CA VAL A 81 -32.17 -7.04 3.45
C VAL A 81 -33.59 -6.86 3.97
N LEU A 82 -33.74 -6.03 5.00
CA LEU A 82 -35.03 -5.54 5.47
C LEU A 82 -35.32 -4.19 4.84
N VAL A 83 -36.35 -4.10 4.04
CA VAL A 83 -36.79 -2.88 3.36
C VAL A 83 -38.01 -2.32 4.06
N LEU A 84 -37.91 -1.09 4.57
CA LEU A 84 -38.94 -0.42 5.35
C LEU A 84 -39.36 0.90 4.68
N ARG A 85 -40.69 1.19 4.65
CA ARG A 85 -41.22 2.35 3.95
C ARG A 85 -41.98 3.28 4.91
N PHE A 86 -41.65 4.59 4.88
CA PHE A 86 -42.14 5.55 5.86
C PHE A 86 -42.76 6.78 5.22
N ASN A 87 -43.92 7.19 5.71
CA ASN A 87 -44.45 8.54 5.59
C ASN A 87 -44.03 9.36 6.79
N PHE A 88 -43.83 10.66 6.57
CA PHE A 88 -43.83 11.68 7.62
C PHE A 88 -45.25 12.10 7.97
N GLN A 89 -45.43 12.84 9.05
CA GLN A 89 -46.69 13.50 9.31
C GLN A 89 -47.05 14.42 8.13
N GLU A 90 -48.31 14.33 7.63
CA GLU A 90 -48.77 15.12 6.50
C GLU A 90 -48.61 16.62 6.77
N GLU A 91 -48.01 17.32 5.84
CA GLU A 91 -47.77 18.76 5.91
C GLU A 91 -49.01 19.51 5.37
N THR A 92 -49.65 20.32 6.26
CA THR A 92 -50.79 21.12 5.88
C THR A 92 -50.73 22.49 6.57
N PRO A 93 -50.39 23.57 5.87
CA PRO A 93 -49.98 23.64 4.45
C PRO A 93 -48.64 22.97 4.20
N ASP A 94 -48.38 22.64 2.94
CA ASP A 94 -47.11 22.10 2.44
C ASP A 94 -45.94 23.04 2.82
N ASP A 95 -44.84 22.46 3.33
CA ASP A 95 -43.63 23.18 3.72
C ASP A 95 -42.77 23.48 2.48
N PRO A 96 -42.45 24.72 2.15
CA PRO A 96 -41.63 25.04 0.99
C PRO A 96 -40.15 24.64 1.14
N ASN A 97 -39.75 24.15 2.30
CA ASN A 97 -38.36 23.68 2.55
C ASN A 97 -38.22 22.13 2.44
N THR A 98 -39.31 21.44 2.11
CA THR A 98 -39.34 19.99 1.91
C THR A 98 -39.95 19.63 0.56
N THR A 99 -39.57 18.47 0.02
CA THR A 99 -40.10 17.91 -1.23
C THR A 99 -41.35 17.10 -0.96
N GLY A 100 -42.47 17.43 -1.61
CA GLY A 100 -43.77 16.76 -1.41
C GLY A 100 -44.44 17.22 -0.10
N ASN A 101 -45.47 16.48 0.32
CA ASN A 101 -46.28 16.81 1.52
C ASN A 101 -46.04 15.83 2.70
N GLY A 102 -44.92 15.11 2.69
CA GLY A 102 -44.58 14.12 3.71
C GLY A 102 -45.18 12.75 3.49
N LEU A 103 -45.99 12.51 2.45
CA LEU A 103 -46.57 11.23 2.12
C LEU A 103 -46.01 10.64 0.85
N MET A 104 -45.72 9.34 0.83
CA MET A 104 -45.29 8.63 -0.37
C MET A 104 -46.32 8.77 -1.49
N ASN A 105 -45.81 8.96 -2.69
CA ASN A 105 -46.67 9.15 -3.87
C ASN A 105 -47.20 7.80 -4.37
N LEU A 106 -48.44 7.47 -3.94
CA LEU A 106 -49.18 6.28 -4.37
C LEU A 106 -50.15 6.52 -5.53
N ALA A 107 -50.09 7.69 -6.18
CA ALA A 107 -50.85 7.96 -7.37
C ALA A 107 -50.55 6.97 -8.49
N THR A 108 -51.49 6.76 -9.38
CA THR A 108 -51.38 5.77 -10.46
C THR A 108 -51.43 6.45 -11.86
N PRO A 109 -50.52 7.39 -12.19
CA PRO A 109 -50.60 8.15 -13.41
C PRO A 109 -50.50 7.30 -14.68
N LEU A 110 -49.93 6.08 -14.58
CA LEU A 110 -49.79 5.15 -15.70
C LEU A 110 -51.09 4.36 -16.00
N ALA A 111 -52.07 4.38 -15.10
CA ALA A 111 -53.31 3.60 -15.24
C ALA A 111 -54.30 4.24 -16.20
N ASP A 112 -54.26 5.54 -16.41
CA ASP A 112 -55.12 6.28 -17.32
C ASP A 112 -54.28 7.12 -18.32
N PRO A 113 -54.56 7.07 -19.62
CA PRO A 113 -53.81 7.84 -20.65
C PRO A 113 -53.86 9.34 -20.47
N ILE A 114 -54.95 9.87 -19.85
CA ILE A 114 -55.07 11.31 -19.59
C ILE A 114 -54.21 11.68 -18.38
N ASP A 115 -54.25 10.88 -17.30
CA ASP A 115 -53.48 11.09 -16.12
C ASP A 115 -51.96 10.91 -16.41
N SER A 116 -51.58 9.94 -17.23
CA SER A 116 -50.21 9.74 -17.64
C SER A 116 -49.66 10.90 -18.51
N ALA A 117 -50.46 11.44 -19.39
CA ALA A 117 -50.10 12.63 -20.17
C ALA A 117 -49.96 13.88 -19.28
N ALA A 118 -50.87 14.08 -18.32
CA ALA A 118 -50.77 15.17 -17.35
C ALA A 118 -49.57 15.03 -16.42
N TYR A 119 -49.24 13.81 -15.98
CA TYR A 119 -48.04 13.55 -15.20
C TYR A 119 -46.77 13.90 -15.99
N PHE A 120 -46.65 13.40 -17.24
CA PHE A 120 -45.51 13.74 -18.08
C PHE A 120 -45.40 15.25 -18.36
N ASP A 121 -46.54 15.92 -18.65
CA ASP A 121 -46.59 17.39 -18.88
C ASP A 121 -46.17 18.17 -17.63
N SER A 122 -46.33 17.61 -16.44
CA SER A 122 -45.96 18.26 -15.17
C SER A 122 -44.50 18.05 -14.76
N VAL A 123 -43.92 16.86 -15.04
CA VAL A 123 -42.56 16.49 -14.60
C VAL A 123 -41.55 16.40 -15.75
N GLY A 124 -42.01 16.29 -17.00
CA GLY A 124 -41.17 16.29 -18.18
C GLY A 124 -40.45 14.95 -18.50
N HIS A 125 -40.61 13.91 -17.71
CA HIS A 125 -39.95 12.62 -17.89
C HIS A 125 -40.74 11.43 -17.36
N TRP A 126 -40.30 10.19 -17.72
CA TRP A 126 -40.90 8.93 -17.32
C TRP A 126 -39.84 8.04 -16.60
N VAL A 127 -39.26 8.54 -15.55
CA VAL A 127 -38.25 7.85 -14.75
C VAL A 127 -38.76 7.69 -13.33
N ASP A 128 -38.69 6.49 -12.81
CA ASP A 128 -39.18 6.14 -11.47
C ASP A 128 -40.55 6.77 -11.14
N PRO A 129 -41.55 6.56 -11.98
CA PRO A 129 -42.86 7.19 -11.77
C PRO A 129 -43.64 6.48 -10.67
N PRO A 130 -44.57 7.15 -9.97
CA PRO A 130 -45.46 6.51 -9.02
C PRO A 130 -46.37 5.49 -9.69
N PRO A 131 -46.99 4.53 -8.96
CA PRO A 131 -47.07 4.52 -7.49
C PRO A 131 -45.80 3.98 -6.84
N HIS A 132 -45.27 4.68 -5.82
CA HIS A 132 -44.13 4.22 -5.03
C HIS A 132 -44.61 3.25 -3.94
N ASP A 133 -45.13 2.12 -4.37
CA ASP A 133 -45.65 1.03 -3.53
C ASP A 133 -44.61 -0.09 -3.35
N SER A 134 -44.96 -1.21 -2.71
CA SER A 134 -44.01 -2.29 -2.49
C SER A 134 -43.44 -2.90 -3.77
N VAL A 135 -44.15 -2.85 -4.89
CA VAL A 135 -43.67 -3.40 -6.18
C VAL A 135 -42.59 -2.49 -6.79
N TYR A 136 -42.70 -1.18 -6.58
CA TYR A 136 -41.69 -0.21 -6.99
C TYR A 136 -40.36 -0.44 -6.27
N PHE A 137 -40.40 -0.57 -4.94
CA PHE A 137 -39.19 -0.85 -4.17
C PHE A 137 -38.62 -2.25 -4.43
N ASP A 138 -39.47 -3.26 -4.67
CA ASP A 138 -39.02 -4.58 -5.10
C ASP A 138 -38.23 -4.53 -6.41
N ALA A 139 -38.66 -3.68 -7.36
CA ALA A 139 -37.95 -3.50 -8.62
C ALA A 139 -36.58 -2.84 -8.42
N HIS A 140 -36.44 -1.89 -7.50
CA HIS A 140 -35.14 -1.29 -7.14
C HIS A 140 -34.20 -2.29 -6.46
N MET A 141 -34.72 -3.11 -5.55
CA MET A 141 -33.92 -4.17 -4.92
C MET A 141 -33.47 -5.23 -5.93
N GLN A 142 -34.31 -5.53 -6.93
CA GLN A 142 -33.91 -6.39 -8.03
C GLN A 142 -32.80 -5.79 -8.88
N ALA A 143 -32.85 -4.50 -9.17
CA ALA A 143 -31.79 -3.79 -9.90
C ALA A 143 -30.48 -3.81 -9.12
N LEU A 144 -30.52 -3.54 -7.82
CA LEU A 144 -29.36 -3.62 -6.92
C LEU A 144 -28.75 -5.01 -6.90
N ARG A 145 -29.58 -6.06 -6.81
CA ARG A 145 -29.12 -7.45 -6.89
C ARG A 145 -28.43 -7.74 -8.22
N ASN A 146 -29.05 -7.36 -9.35
CA ASN A 146 -28.49 -7.58 -10.67
C ASN A 146 -27.10 -6.94 -10.82
N TYR A 147 -26.95 -5.74 -10.27
CA TYR A 147 -25.68 -5.04 -10.25
C TYR A 147 -24.61 -5.79 -9.44
N TYR A 148 -24.87 -6.08 -8.17
CA TYR A 148 -23.89 -6.70 -7.29
C TYR A 148 -23.57 -8.15 -7.68
N GLU A 149 -24.53 -8.94 -8.16
CA GLU A 149 -24.25 -10.24 -8.75
C GLU A 149 -23.29 -10.15 -9.94
N THR A 150 -23.42 -9.11 -10.75
CA THR A 150 -22.55 -8.90 -11.91
C THR A 150 -21.15 -8.48 -11.50
N VAL A 151 -20.99 -7.37 -10.75
CA VAL A 151 -19.67 -6.80 -10.42
C VAL A 151 -18.86 -7.66 -9.46
N SER A 152 -19.52 -8.56 -8.71
CA SER A 152 -18.88 -9.54 -7.84
C SER A 152 -18.59 -10.89 -8.52
N GLU A 153 -18.90 -11.04 -9.80
CA GLU A 153 -18.84 -12.32 -10.52
C GLU A 153 -19.63 -13.44 -9.80
N GLY A 154 -20.78 -13.08 -9.22
CA GLY A 154 -21.68 -14.00 -8.50
C GLY A 154 -21.23 -14.39 -7.09
N LYS A 155 -20.28 -13.68 -6.50
CA LYS A 155 -19.81 -13.95 -5.12
C LYS A 155 -20.74 -13.40 -4.05
N ILE A 156 -21.61 -12.45 -4.40
CA ILE A 156 -22.63 -11.90 -3.50
C ILE A 156 -23.97 -11.83 -4.22
N THR A 157 -25.03 -12.15 -3.51
CA THR A 157 -26.42 -11.95 -3.96
C THR A 157 -27.24 -11.34 -2.84
N LEU A 158 -28.41 -10.78 -3.16
CA LEU A 158 -29.33 -10.19 -2.21
C LEU A 158 -30.65 -10.93 -2.17
N SER A 159 -31.22 -11.07 -0.98
CA SER A 159 -32.61 -11.43 -0.75
C SER A 159 -33.24 -10.42 0.20
N TRP A 160 -34.53 -10.12 0.05
CA TRP A 160 -35.14 -9.05 0.84
C TRP A 160 -36.56 -9.36 1.22
N ASP A 161 -37.03 -8.75 2.28
CA ASP A 161 -38.41 -8.65 2.70
C ASP A 161 -38.79 -7.17 2.80
N ILE A 162 -39.99 -6.82 2.24
CA ILE A 162 -40.48 -5.43 2.21
C ILE A 162 -41.68 -5.28 3.17
N TYR A 163 -41.56 -4.30 4.05
CA TYR A 163 -42.65 -3.97 4.98
C TYR A 163 -43.04 -2.48 4.89
N PRO A 164 -44.33 -2.16 5.21
CA PRO A 164 -45.42 -3.10 5.49
C PRO A 164 -45.68 -4.08 4.32
N ALA A 165 -46.08 -5.32 4.61
CA ALA A 165 -46.27 -6.35 3.59
C ALA A 165 -47.43 -6.06 2.61
N GLU A 166 -48.38 -5.24 2.99
CA GLU A 166 -49.48 -4.80 2.13
C GLU A 166 -48.95 -3.79 1.09
N ARG A 167 -49.34 -3.97 -0.15
CA ARG A 167 -48.77 -3.25 -1.30
C ARG A 167 -48.70 -1.72 -1.11
N ASN A 168 -49.86 -1.11 -0.70
CA ASN A 168 -49.98 0.34 -0.57
C ASN A 168 -49.86 0.84 0.88
N ALA A 169 -49.56 -0.04 1.83
CA ALA A 169 -49.35 0.39 3.20
C ALA A 169 -47.97 1.00 3.38
N VAL A 170 -47.87 2.00 4.22
CA VAL A 170 -46.63 2.73 4.56
C VAL A 170 -46.68 3.02 6.07
N TYR A 171 -45.58 2.90 6.78
CA TYR A 171 -45.52 3.26 8.19
C TYR A 171 -45.61 4.78 8.36
N GLN A 172 -46.31 5.22 9.41
CA GLN A 172 -46.52 6.64 9.66
C GLN A 172 -45.64 7.11 10.83
N LEU A 173 -44.70 7.99 10.52
CA LEU A 173 -43.85 8.65 11.54
C LEU A 173 -44.62 9.75 12.31
N PRO A 174 -44.19 10.05 13.54
CA PRO A 174 -44.96 11.00 14.39
C PRO A 174 -44.75 12.48 14.02
N TYR A 175 -43.70 12.83 13.28
CA TYR A 175 -43.35 14.21 12.96
C TYR A 175 -43.27 14.45 11.42
N PRO A 176 -43.40 15.72 10.98
CA PRO A 176 -43.19 16.08 9.56
C PRO A 176 -41.74 15.99 9.15
N MET A 177 -41.46 16.00 7.83
CA MET A 177 -40.12 15.82 7.29
C MET A 177 -39.15 16.89 7.85
N ASN A 178 -39.54 18.15 7.97
CA ASN A 178 -38.70 19.22 8.50
C ASN A 178 -38.28 19.05 9.98
N TYR A 179 -38.90 18.14 10.69
CA TYR A 179 -38.47 17.78 12.06
C TYR A 179 -37.18 16.95 12.00
N TYR A 180 -37.08 16.04 11.07
CA TYR A 180 -35.92 15.17 10.88
C TYR A 180 -34.89 15.84 9.96
N GLY A 181 -35.33 16.45 8.85
CA GLY A 181 -34.50 17.22 7.94
C GLY A 181 -34.15 18.59 8.51
N LYS A 182 -32.89 18.82 8.84
CA LYS A 182 -32.44 20.10 9.42
C LYS A 182 -31.72 20.93 8.37
N CYS A 183 -32.20 22.17 8.12
CA CYS A 183 -31.53 23.12 7.24
C CYS A 183 -30.14 23.54 7.75
N ALA A 184 -29.94 23.59 9.08
CA ALA A 184 -28.69 23.99 9.67
C ALA A 184 -27.72 22.79 9.67
N PHE A 185 -26.57 22.98 9.06
CA PHE A 185 -25.54 21.97 8.88
C PHE A 185 -25.17 21.21 10.17
N ASP A 186 -24.89 21.94 11.26
CA ASP A 186 -24.49 21.39 12.55
C ASP A 186 -25.55 20.49 13.22
N SER A 187 -26.77 20.44 12.70
CA SER A 187 -27.88 19.69 13.29
C SER A 187 -28.40 18.55 12.40
N VAL A 188 -27.87 18.39 11.19
CA VAL A 188 -28.35 17.37 10.24
C VAL A 188 -28.19 15.97 10.82
N VAL A 189 -27.02 15.65 11.38
CA VAL A 189 -26.72 14.33 11.95
C VAL A 189 -27.74 13.96 13.04
N TYR A 190 -28.07 14.89 13.92
CA TYR A 190 -29.08 14.65 14.99
C TYR A 190 -30.47 14.38 14.40
N GLY A 191 -30.84 15.03 13.31
CA GLY A 191 -32.11 14.76 12.64
C GLY A 191 -32.16 13.39 11.97
N LEU A 192 -31.09 12.97 11.35
CA LEU A 192 -30.98 11.62 10.75
C LEU A 192 -30.97 10.53 11.83
N GLU A 193 -30.34 10.79 12.97
CA GLU A 193 -30.36 9.87 14.13
C GLU A 193 -31.79 9.73 14.70
N GLU A 194 -32.49 10.85 14.89
CA GLU A 194 -33.90 10.81 15.33
C GLU A 194 -34.79 10.07 14.33
N TYR A 195 -34.58 10.29 13.02
CA TYR A 195 -35.30 9.54 11.98
C TYR A 195 -35.03 8.03 12.08
N PHE A 196 -33.78 7.62 12.18
CA PHE A 196 -33.39 6.20 12.34
C PHE A 196 -34.06 5.59 13.58
N ILE A 197 -33.97 6.26 14.74
CA ILE A 197 -34.53 5.77 16.01
C ILE A 197 -36.04 5.59 15.88
N ASP A 198 -36.75 6.59 15.40
CA ASP A 198 -38.21 6.56 15.25
C ASP A 198 -38.64 5.48 14.29
N CYS A 199 -37.97 5.29 13.16
CA CYS A 199 -38.23 4.23 12.19
C CYS A 199 -38.10 2.84 12.81
N ILE A 200 -36.98 2.56 13.43
CA ILE A 200 -36.69 1.21 13.98
C ILE A 200 -37.60 0.91 15.15
N GLN A 201 -37.81 1.86 16.10
CA GLN A 201 -38.70 1.64 17.25
C GLN A 201 -40.16 1.48 16.85
N LEU A 202 -40.62 2.21 15.85
CA LEU A 202 -41.96 2.06 15.33
C LEU A 202 -42.16 0.62 14.82
N VAL A 203 -41.27 0.13 13.94
CA VAL A 203 -41.38 -1.19 13.32
C VAL A 203 -41.23 -2.30 14.36
N ASP A 204 -40.30 -2.23 15.30
CA ASP A 204 -40.12 -3.22 16.38
C ASP A 204 -41.38 -3.30 17.27
N THR A 205 -42.13 -2.19 17.38
CA THR A 205 -43.35 -2.13 18.18
C THR A 205 -44.59 -2.69 17.41
N VAL A 206 -44.76 -2.31 16.13
CA VAL A 206 -46.02 -2.60 15.38
C VAL A 206 -45.96 -3.90 14.58
N GLU A 207 -44.78 -4.42 14.30
CA GLU A 207 -44.54 -5.66 13.53
C GLU A 207 -43.79 -6.73 14.36
N PRO A 208 -44.42 -7.26 15.39
CA PRO A 208 -43.77 -8.26 16.27
C PRO A 208 -43.41 -9.59 15.54
N GLY A 209 -43.75 -9.72 14.25
CA GLY A 209 -43.36 -10.85 13.42
C GLY A 209 -42.01 -10.64 12.72
N ILE A 210 -41.48 -9.43 12.69
CA ILE A 210 -40.14 -9.16 12.20
C ILE A 210 -39.13 -9.53 13.30
N THR A 211 -38.08 -10.21 12.92
CA THR A 211 -36.91 -10.47 13.75
C THR A 211 -35.72 -9.80 13.11
N PHE A 212 -35.27 -8.67 13.63
CA PHE A 212 -34.21 -7.86 13.05
C PHE A 212 -32.88 -8.62 12.94
N ALA A 213 -32.61 -9.52 13.88
CA ALA A 213 -31.46 -10.42 13.85
C ALA A 213 -31.37 -11.34 12.62
N ASN A 214 -32.44 -11.45 11.81
CA ASN A 214 -32.41 -12.21 10.57
C ASN A 214 -31.92 -11.43 9.36
N TYR A 215 -31.63 -10.16 9.50
CA TYR A 215 -31.24 -9.28 8.41
C TYR A 215 -29.86 -8.69 8.67
N GLU A 216 -29.02 -8.68 7.64
CA GLU A 216 -27.69 -8.09 7.65
C GLU A 216 -27.71 -6.60 7.24
N SER A 217 -28.76 -6.19 6.52
CA SER A 217 -28.91 -4.84 5.99
C SER A 217 -30.32 -4.31 6.20
N ILE A 218 -30.46 -3.02 6.45
CA ILE A 218 -31.76 -2.35 6.62
C ILE A 218 -31.78 -1.11 5.72
N PHE A 219 -32.82 -1.03 4.87
CA PHE A 219 -33.12 0.13 4.05
C PHE A 219 -34.33 0.87 4.63
N LEU A 220 -34.19 2.17 4.86
CA LEU A 220 -35.24 3.04 5.35
C LEU A 220 -35.63 4.02 4.24
N PHE A 221 -36.66 3.67 3.46
CA PHE A 221 -37.19 4.55 2.43
C PHE A 221 -38.18 5.56 3.02
N HIS A 222 -37.97 6.85 2.75
CA HIS A 222 -38.84 7.94 3.18
C HIS A 222 -39.59 8.59 2.02
N ALA A 223 -40.73 9.19 2.32
CA ALA A 223 -41.48 10.01 1.38
C ALA A 223 -40.68 11.25 0.95
N GLY A 224 -40.88 11.71 -0.28
CA GLY A 224 -40.20 12.86 -0.86
C GLY A 224 -38.85 12.51 -1.49
N ALA A 225 -38.18 13.53 -2.01
CA ALA A 225 -36.83 13.39 -2.57
C ALA A 225 -35.75 13.61 -1.49
N ASP A 226 -34.51 13.62 -1.92
CA ASP A 226 -33.35 13.81 -1.06
C ASP A 226 -32.69 15.18 -1.27
N ARG A 227 -31.92 15.59 -0.29
CA ARG A 227 -31.21 16.87 -0.31
C ARG A 227 -30.06 16.91 -1.32
N GLN A 228 -29.41 15.79 -1.64
CA GLN A 228 -28.32 15.73 -2.59
C GLN A 228 -28.74 16.05 -4.02
N ASN A 229 -29.97 15.70 -4.41
CA ASN A 229 -30.50 15.94 -5.74
C ASN A 229 -31.22 17.28 -5.89
N ASP A 230 -31.32 18.11 -4.82
CA ASP A 230 -31.90 19.44 -4.87
C ASP A 230 -30.95 20.44 -5.59
N ILE A 231 -31.30 20.80 -6.82
CA ILE A 231 -30.61 21.80 -7.64
C ILE A 231 -31.46 23.07 -7.81
N GLY A 232 -32.63 23.10 -7.21
CA GLY A 232 -33.62 24.15 -7.33
C GLY A 232 -33.32 25.43 -6.55
N PHE A 233 -34.13 26.44 -6.85
CA PHE A 233 -34.16 27.65 -6.03
C PHE A 233 -35.62 28.12 -5.87
N PRO A 234 -36.14 28.32 -4.63
CA PRO A 234 -35.44 28.11 -3.35
C PRO A 234 -35.13 26.65 -3.06
N GLU A 235 -34.09 26.43 -2.24
CA GLU A 235 -33.66 25.10 -1.84
C GLU A 235 -34.66 24.43 -0.87
N THR A 236 -34.89 23.13 -1.03
CA THR A 236 -35.63 22.27 -0.08
C THR A 236 -34.71 21.78 1.01
N CYS A 237 -34.13 22.70 1.78
CA CYS A 237 -33.04 22.42 2.73
C CYS A 237 -33.42 21.47 3.88
N SER A 238 -34.71 21.14 4.06
CA SER A 238 -35.22 20.24 5.06
C SER A 238 -35.55 18.84 4.52
N ASP A 239 -35.17 18.55 3.26
CA ASP A 239 -35.12 17.16 2.79
C ASP A 239 -34.02 16.38 3.53
N LEU A 240 -34.23 15.08 3.71
CA LEU A 240 -33.22 14.23 4.34
C LEU A 240 -32.07 13.94 3.36
N PHE A 241 -30.89 13.64 3.95
CA PHE A 241 -29.80 13.11 3.18
C PHE A 241 -29.97 11.62 2.90
N THR A 242 -29.63 11.22 1.71
CA THR A 242 -29.40 9.83 1.34
C THR A 242 -28.03 9.40 1.80
N GLY A 243 -27.91 8.21 2.42
CA GLY A 243 -26.61 7.72 2.85
C GLY A 243 -26.66 6.42 3.61
N PHE A 244 -25.54 5.72 3.65
CA PHE A 244 -25.29 4.67 4.63
C PHE A 244 -24.85 5.32 5.94
N ILE A 245 -25.61 5.12 7.01
CA ILE A 245 -25.37 5.75 8.32
C ILE A 245 -25.08 4.70 9.37
N SER A 246 -24.01 4.94 10.16
CA SER A 246 -23.65 4.20 11.36
C SER A 246 -23.73 5.11 12.57
N PHE A 247 -24.58 4.77 13.54
CA PHE A 247 -24.76 5.57 14.74
C PHE A 247 -23.84 5.08 15.88
N GLY A 248 -23.38 6.00 16.71
CA GLY A 248 -22.51 5.69 17.85
C GLY A 248 -23.17 4.76 18.86
N ASP A 249 -24.45 4.99 19.15
CA ASP A 249 -25.24 4.17 20.06
C ASP A 249 -26.09 3.16 19.29
N SER A 250 -26.05 1.92 19.71
CA SER A 250 -26.88 0.87 19.16
C SER A 250 -28.26 0.83 19.77
N LEU A 251 -29.30 0.68 18.94
CA LEU A 251 -30.70 0.60 19.35
C LEU A 251 -31.09 -0.86 19.62
N ALA A 252 -31.61 -1.13 20.82
CA ALA A 252 -32.06 -2.45 21.20
C ALA A 252 -33.40 -2.79 20.53
N VAL A 253 -33.49 -3.94 19.85
CA VAL A 253 -34.66 -4.48 19.17
C VAL A 253 -34.88 -5.95 19.53
N ASP A 254 -35.91 -6.59 19.02
CA ASP A 254 -36.21 -8.01 19.30
C ASP A 254 -36.33 -8.27 20.81
N ASN A 255 -37.03 -7.42 21.53
CA ASN A 255 -37.14 -7.45 23.00
C ASN A 255 -35.78 -7.35 23.72
N GLY A 256 -34.83 -6.59 23.18
CA GLY A 256 -33.50 -6.36 23.72
C GLY A 256 -32.51 -7.51 23.50
N THR A 257 -32.80 -8.44 22.61
CA THR A 257 -31.89 -9.55 22.28
C THR A 257 -30.98 -9.25 21.09
N HIS A 258 -31.30 -8.24 20.28
CA HIS A 258 -30.50 -7.78 19.17
C HIS A 258 -30.35 -6.26 19.19
N TYR A 259 -29.30 -5.76 18.51
CA TYR A 259 -28.97 -4.34 18.46
C TYR A 259 -28.72 -3.90 17.03
N VAL A 260 -29.40 -2.83 16.61
CA VAL A 260 -29.23 -2.20 15.30
C VAL A 260 -28.53 -0.86 15.46
N ARG A 261 -27.55 -0.57 14.61
CA ARG A 261 -26.83 0.69 14.63
C ARG A 261 -26.58 1.28 13.24
N THR A 262 -26.89 0.54 12.18
CA THR A 262 -26.63 0.95 10.79
C THR A 262 -27.90 0.81 9.95
N ALA A 263 -28.08 1.73 9.01
CA ALA A 263 -29.11 1.64 7.98
C ALA A 263 -28.70 2.44 6.74
N LEU A 264 -29.29 2.10 5.60
CA LEU A 264 -29.30 2.94 4.42
C LEU A 264 -30.57 3.81 4.45
N LEU A 265 -30.39 5.11 4.46
CA LEU A 265 -31.47 6.10 4.36
C LEU A 265 -31.62 6.49 2.92
N MET A 266 -32.80 6.24 2.35
CA MET A 266 -33.06 6.42 0.92
C MET A 266 -34.36 7.20 0.69
N PRO A 267 -34.44 8.09 -0.34
CA PRO A 267 -35.69 8.76 -0.68
C PRO A 267 -36.64 7.79 -1.40
N GLU A 268 -37.91 8.19 -1.55
CA GLU A 268 -38.80 7.48 -2.47
C GLU A 268 -38.46 7.73 -3.95
N THR A 269 -37.77 8.81 -4.27
CA THR A 269 -37.31 9.17 -5.62
C THR A 269 -36.17 10.17 -5.56
N CYS A 270 -35.28 10.11 -6.55
CA CYS A 270 -34.23 11.12 -6.79
C CYS A 270 -34.67 12.17 -7.81
N ASN A 271 -35.90 12.08 -8.30
CA ASN A 271 -36.46 13.02 -9.27
C ASN A 271 -36.91 14.30 -8.58
N GLN A 272 -36.27 15.42 -8.88
CA GLN A 272 -36.68 16.76 -8.45
C GLN A 272 -36.14 17.84 -9.38
N ASP A 273 -36.65 19.06 -9.29
CA ASP A 273 -36.21 20.27 -10.03
C ASP A 273 -36.14 20.11 -11.56
N ASN A 274 -37.03 19.31 -12.13
CA ASN A 274 -37.05 18.95 -13.55
C ASN A 274 -35.81 18.17 -14.03
N ARG A 275 -35.04 17.59 -13.13
CA ARG A 275 -33.98 16.64 -13.44
C ARG A 275 -34.49 15.21 -13.27
N ALA A 276 -34.34 14.39 -14.30
CA ALA A 276 -34.66 12.97 -14.25
C ALA A 276 -33.44 12.21 -13.73
N THR A 277 -33.52 11.74 -12.49
CA THR A 277 -32.47 10.96 -11.84
C THR A 277 -33.06 9.64 -11.33
N ALA A 278 -32.54 8.53 -11.82
CA ALA A 278 -32.89 7.20 -11.31
C ALA A 278 -32.14 6.91 -10.02
N MET A 279 -32.77 6.17 -9.12
CA MET A 279 -32.19 5.85 -7.79
C MET A 279 -31.13 4.76 -7.82
N ASN A 280 -30.94 4.08 -8.95
CA ASN A 280 -30.09 2.86 -9.04
C ASN A 280 -28.62 3.12 -8.66
N ALA A 281 -28.04 4.20 -9.18
CA ALA A 281 -26.61 4.45 -8.97
C ALA A 281 -26.30 4.84 -7.52
N VAL A 282 -27.10 5.73 -6.92
CA VAL A 282 -26.92 6.09 -5.51
C VAL A 282 -27.17 4.91 -4.59
N THR A 283 -28.18 4.09 -4.87
CA THR A 283 -28.45 2.89 -4.08
C THR A 283 -27.28 1.90 -4.12
N ALA A 284 -26.63 1.75 -5.27
CA ALA A 284 -25.44 0.90 -5.40
C ALA A 284 -24.24 1.49 -4.64
N HIS A 285 -24.03 2.79 -4.68
CA HIS A 285 -22.97 3.51 -3.96
C HIS A 285 -23.14 3.33 -2.44
N GLU A 286 -24.33 3.65 -1.90
CA GLU A 286 -24.59 3.59 -0.46
C GLU A 286 -24.53 2.13 0.07
N PHE A 287 -24.95 1.17 -0.72
CA PHE A 287 -24.78 -0.23 -0.36
C PHE A 287 -23.29 -0.64 -0.41
N GLY A 288 -22.47 0.00 -1.26
CA GLY A 288 -21.02 -0.15 -1.27
C GLY A 288 -20.40 0.22 0.07
N HIS A 289 -20.83 1.32 0.69
CA HIS A 289 -20.44 1.69 2.04
C HIS A 289 -20.79 0.63 3.08
N GLN A 290 -21.98 0.07 3.00
CA GLN A 290 -22.36 -1.01 3.90
C GLN A 290 -21.48 -2.27 3.72
N LEU A 291 -20.97 -2.54 2.53
CA LEU A 291 -20.01 -3.60 2.28
C LEU A 291 -18.59 -3.26 2.77
N GLY A 292 -18.33 -2.02 3.18
CA GLY A 292 -17.05 -1.57 3.74
C GLY A 292 -16.25 -0.65 2.83
N LEU A 293 -16.76 -0.27 1.66
CA LEU A 293 -16.07 0.67 0.77
C LEU A 293 -16.06 2.08 1.37
N VAL A 294 -15.07 2.84 0.98
CA VAL A 294 -14.84 4.25 1.32
C VAL A 294 -15.14 5.12 0.11
N ASP A 295 -15.43 6.40 0.34
CA ASP A 295 -15.49 7.37 -0.74
C ASP A 295 -14.11 7.58 -1.38
N LEU A 296 -14.09 7.66 -2.69
CA LEU A 296 -12.88 7.91 -3.48
C LEU A 296 -12.92 9.30 -4.15
N TYR A 297 -13.89 10.13 -3.78
CA TYR A 297 -13.86 11.58 -4.02
C TYR A 297 -13.35 12.31 -2.77
N ASN A 298 -13.03 13.58 -2.90
CA ASN A 298 -12.60 14.40 -1.76
C ASN A 298 -13.82 14.80 -0.92
N THR A 299 -13.99 14.18 0.25
CA THR A 299 -15.15 14.39 1.14
C THR A 299 -15.17 15.79 1.79
N LEU A 300 -14.05 16.51 1.81
CA LEU A 300 -13.96 17.87 2.34
C LEU A 300 -14.59 18.91 1.38
N ASN A 301 -14.35 18.75 0.08
CA ASN A 301 -14.76 19.74 -0.94
C ASN A 301 -15.61 19.14 -2.06
N PHE A 302 -15.90 17.85 -2.00
CA PHE A 302 -16.72 17.06 -2.95
C PHE A 302 -16.22 17.09 -4.39
N LEU A 303 -14.91 17.29 -4.58
CA LEU A 303 -14.29 17.18 -5.89
C LEU A 303 -14.05 15.73 -6.26
N SER A 304 -14.47 15.36 -7.46
CA SER A 304 -14.19 14.05 -8.06
C SER A 304 -12.69 13.82 -8.20
N GLN A 305 -12.23 12.62 -7.88
CA GLN A 305 -10.83 12.18 -7.92
C GLN A 305 -10.58 11.06 -8.91
N LEU A 306 -11.61 10.27 -9.24
CA LEU A 306 -11.58 9.15 -10.17
C LEU A 306 -12.66 9.21 -11.27
N GLY A 307 -13.68 10.07 -11.09
CA GLY A 307 -14.73 10.29 -12.05
C GLY A 307 -15.53 9.06 -12.47
N ASP A 308 -15.88 9.01 -13.75
CA ASP A 308 -16.65 7.92 -14.38
C ASP A 308 -15.93 6.53 -14.32
N PHE A 309 -14.78 6.43 -13.66
CA PHE A 309 -14.01 5.18 -13.53
C PHE A 309 -14.24 4.44 -12.21
N ALA A 310 -15.04 5.00 -11.29
CA ALA A 310 -15.27 4.42 -9.97
C ALA A 310 -16.67 4.69 -9.41
N LEU A 311 -17.37 3.62 -8.97
CA LEU A 311 -18.66 3.74 -8.27
C LEU A 311 -18.58 4.64 -7.03
N MET A 312 -17.49 4.55 -6.28
CA MET A 312 -17.32 5.27 -5.01
C MET A 312 -16.81 6.70 -5.19
N ASP A 313 -16.79 7.21 -6.43
CA ASP A 313 -16.54 8.61 -6.74
C ASP A 313 -17.78 9.24 -7.38
N ASP A 314 -18.00 9.04 -8.67
CA ASP A 314 -19.10 9.71 -9.39
C ASP A 314 -20.42 8.92 -9.34
N ASN A 315 -20.36 7.62 -9.16
CA ASN A 315 -21.50 6.68 -9.16
C ASN A 315 -22.47 6.76 -10.37
N GLY A 316 -22.13 7.49 -11.42
CA GLY A 316 -22.93 7.67 -12.62
C GLY A 316 -23.86 8.90 -12.59
N PHE A 317 -23.68 9.82 -11.66
CA PHE A 317 -24.46 11.07 -11.61
C PHE A 317 -24.07 12.09 -12.65
N ALA A 318 -22.79 12.13 -13.06
CA ALA A 318 -22.30 13.12 -14.02
C ALA A 318 -22.65 12.77 -15.47
N THR A 319 -22.87 11.52 -15.74
CA THR A 319 -23.12 11.01 -17.09
C THR A 319 -24.55 10.52 -17.24
N GLY A 320 -25.28 11.05 -18.21
CA GLY A 320 -26.67 10.68 -18.48
C GLY A 320 -26.84 9.90 -19.77
N ILE A 321 -27.97 9.21 -19.88
CA ILE A 321 -28.43 8.53 -21.08
C ILE A 321 -29.61 9.33 -21.66
N ASP A 322 -29.57 9.72 -22.95
CA ASP A 322 -30.72 10.27 -23.64
C ASP A 322 -31.52 9.14 -24.33
N PHE A 323 -32.63 8.81 -23.72
CA PHE A 323 -33.57 7.83 -24.27
C PHE A 323 -34.52 8.43 -25.33
N GLY A 324 -34.40 9.73 -25.60
CA GLY A 324 -35.31 10.45 -26.46
C GLY A 324 -36.72 10.57 -25.87
N TYR A 325 -37.58 11.38 -26.58
CA TYR A 325 -38.97 11.59 -26.12
C TYR A 325 -39.76 10.26 -26.12
N PRO A 326 -40.57 9.93 -25.09
CA PRO A 326 -40.95 10.79 -23.98
C PRO A 326 -40.05 10.70 -22.71
N VAL A 327 -39.08 9.77 -22.68
CA VAL A 327 -38.27 9.51 -21.47
C VAL A 327 -37.28 10.65 -21.22
N GLY A 328 -36.59 11.12 -22.27
CA GLY A 328 -35.59 12.17 -22.15
C GLY A 328 -34.25 11.69 -21.62
N ARG A 329 -33.48 12.63 -21.08
CA ARG A 329 -32.17 12.38 -20.48
C ARG A 329 -32.35 11.95 -19.03
N VAL A 330 -31.63 10.86 -18.62
CA VAL A 330 -31.71 10.26 -17.28
C VAL A 330 -30.31 10.12 -16.72
N PHE A 331 -30.10 10.59 -15.51
CA PHE A 331 -28.90 10.38 -14.70
C PHE A 331 -29.09 9.22 -13.73
N GLY A 332 -28.03 8.65 -13.21
CA GLY A 332 -28.10 7.60 -12.18
C GLY A 332 -28.77 6.28 -12.58
N ALA A 333 -29.09 6.10 -13.88
CA ALA A 333 -29.77 4.90 -14.38
C ALA A 333 -28.88 3.64 -14.32
N ILE A 334 -27.57 3.81 -14.49
CA ILE A 334 -26.55 2.74 -14.47
C ILE A 334 -25.49 3.13 -13.46
N PRO A 335 -25.32 2.37 -12.36
CA PRO A 335 -24.14 2.50 -11.51
C PRO A 335 -22.91 2.06 -12.26
N LEU A 336 -21.77 2.73 -12.01
CA LEU A 336 -20.47 2.39 -12.58
C LEU A 336 -19.87 1.15 -11.91
N TYR A 337 -18.91 0.49 -12.56
CA TYR A 337 -18.13 -0.55 -11.88
C TYR A 337 -17.33 0.04 -10.71
N PRO A 338 -17.18 -0.71 -9.61
CA PRO A 338 -16.24 -0.33 -8.56
C PRO A 338 -14.80 -0.36 -9.12
N SER A 339 -13.93 0.54 -8.65
CA SER A 339 -12.52 0.59 -9.05
C SER A 339 -11.78 -0.73 -8.77
N ALA A 340 -10.59 -0.89 -9.35
CA ALA A 340 -9.72 -2.04 -9.08
C ALA A 340 -9.49 -2.23 -7.58
N TRP A 341 -9.19 -1.15 -6.84
CA TRP A 341 -9.02 -1.20 -5.40
C TRP A 341 -10.29 -1.69 -4.68
N SER A 342 -11.43 -1.11 -5.00
CA SER A 342 -12.72 -1.47 -4.37
C SER A 342 -13.08 -2.95 -4.57
N ARG A 343 -12.90 -3.48 -5.79
CA ARG A 343 -13.18 -4.89 -6.11
C ARG A 343 -12.19 -5.84 -5.42
N ALA A 344 -10.92 -5.45 -5.38
CA ALA A 344 -9.88 -6.20 -4.67
C ALA A 344 -10.13 -6.20 -3.16
N TYR A 345 -10.46 -5.02 -2.60
CA TYR A 345 -10.76 -4.87 -1.17
C TYR A 345 -11.95 -5.71 -0.73
N LEU A 346 -13.03 -5.72 -1.51
CA LEU A 346 -14.19 -6.59 -1.26
C LEU A 346 -13.89 -8.08 -1.53
N GLY A 347 -12.74 -8.40 -2.15
CA GLY A 347 -12.37 -9.77 -2.52
C GLY A 347 -13.20 -10.33 -3.66
N TYR A 348 -13.76 -9.48 -4.51
CA TYR A 348 -14.52 -9.91 -5.68
C TYR A 348 -13.62 -10.52 -6.75
N VAL A 349 -12.39 -10.05 -6.82
CA VAL A 349 -11.37 -10.53 -7.76
C VAL A 349 -10.04 -10.75 -7.06
N ASP A 350 -9.25 -11.67 -7.61
CA ASP A 350 -7.90 -11.92 -7.12
C ASP A 350 -6.94 -10.86 -7.66
N VAL A 351 -6.00 -10.43 -6.83
CA VAL A 351 -4.91 -9.53 -7.19
C VAL A 351 -3.65 -10.35 -7.42
N TYR A 352 -2.94 -10.05 -8.50
CA TYR A 352 -1.73 -10.76 -8.90
C TYR A 352 -0.54 -9.80 -8.92
N ASP A 353 0.46 -10.08 -8.09
CA ASP A 353 1.68 -9.28 -8.00
C ASP A 353 2.65 -9.56 -9.14
N PHE A 354 3.15 -8.49 -9.76
CA PHE A 354 4.15 -8.56 -10.80
C PHE A 354 5.28 -7.57 -10.52
N ARG A 355 6.51 -8.01 -10.73
CA ARG A 355 7.70 -7.14 -10.75
C ARG A 355 8.37 -7.10 -12.12
N GLN A 356 8.22 -8.15 -12.91
CA GLN A 356 8.68 -8.24 -14.30
C GLN A 356 7.74 -9.14 -15.10
N GLY A 357 7.71 -8.97 -16.40
CA GLY A 357 6.98 -9.87 -17.29
C GLY A 357 6.82 -9.28 -18.68
N SER A 358 6.68 -10.14 -19.66
CA SER A 358 6.32 -9.75 -21.02
C SER A 358 4.96 -10.32 -21.36
N ASP A 359 4.18 -9.58 -22.17
CA ASP A 359 2.83 -9.96 -22.59
C ASP A 359 1.91 -10.31 -21.41
N ILE A 360 2.00 -9.56 -20.29
CA ILE A 360 1.11 -9.73 -19.15
C ILE A 360 -0.31 -9.42 -19.61
N ARG A 361 -1.21 -10.40 -19.44
CA ARG A 361 -2.57 -10.38 -19.97
C ARG A 361 -3.57 -9.98 -18.89
N VAL A 362 -4.27 -8.86 -19.09
CA VAL A 362 -5.34 -8.40 -18.20
C VAL A 362 -6.66 -8.43 -18.94
N VAL A 363 -7.58 -9.25 -18.43
CA VAL A 363 -8.93 -9.41 -18.98
C VAL A 363 -9.82 -8.30 -18.44
N ALA A 364 -10.71 -7.78 -19.31
CA ALA A 364 -11.63 -6.73 -18.92
C ALA A 364 -12.51 -7.13 -17.73
N ALA A 365 -12.81 -6.16 -16.88
CA ALA A 365 -13.58 -6.32 -15.66
C ALA A 365 -14.95 -6.96 -15.94
N GLU A 366 -15.60 -6.55 -17.01
CA GLU A 366 -16.95 -6.91 -17.42
C GLU A 366 -17.04 -8.32 -18.03
N VAL A 367 -15.90 -8.93 -18.38
CA VAL A 367 -15.85 -10.26 -19.00
C VAL A 367 -15.66 -11.34 -17.95
N ILE A 368 -16.66 -12.19 -17.71
CA ILE A 368 -16.55 -13.32 -16.79
C ILE A 368 -15.55 -14.34 -17.35
N SER A 369 -14.40 -14.45 -16.75
CA SER A 369 -13.34 -15.40 -17.12
C SER A 369 -12.39 -15.69 -15.96
N SER A 370 -11.61 -16.78 -16.07
CA SER A 370 -10.58 -17.14 -15.12
C SER A 370 -9.22 -16.41 -15.33
N GLY A 371 -9.19 -15.40 -16.18
CA GLY A 371 -7.98 -14.61 -16.43
C GLY A 371 -7.68 -13.60 -15.32
N ILE A 372 -6.50 -13.00 -15.37
CA ILE A 372 -6.09 -11.93 -14.46
C ILE A 372 -6.96 -10.70 -14.72
N LYS A 373 -7.62 -10.22 -13.68
CA LYS A 373 -8.46 -9.01 -13.72
C LYS A 373 -7.72 -7.78 -13.20
N ILE A 374 -6.87 -7.99 -12.18
CA ILE A 374 -6.09 -6.93 -11.55
C ILE A 374 -4.66 -7.43 -11.41
N ALA A 375 -3.72 -6.68 -12.01
CA ALA A 375 -2.31 -6.82 -11.75
C ALA A 375 -1.87 -5.73 -10.77
N ARG A 376 -1.07 -6.09 -9.75
CA ARG A 376 -0.46 -5.16 -8.81
C ARG A 376 1.04 -5.10 -9.08
N VAL A 377 1.58 -3.89 -9.15
CA VAL A 377 3.01 -3.62 -9.26
C VAL A 377 3.43 -2.89 -7.99
N PRO A 378 4.08 -3.57 -7.02
CA PRO A 378 4.53 -2.95 -5.78
C PRO A 378 5.60 -1.87 -6.03
N ILE A 379 5.52 -0.76 -5.29
CA ILE A 379 6.51 0.32 -5.23
C ILE A 379 7.24 0.22 -3.89
N SER A 380 6.48 0.21 -2.79
CA SER A 380 6.97 0.07 -1.41
C SER A 380 6.07 -0.86 -0.60
N GLU A 381 6.22 -0.90 0.71
CA GLU A 381 5.35 -1.68 1.61
C GLU A 381 3.88 -1.23 1.52
N ASN A 382 3.64 0.08 1.39
CA ASN A 382 2.30 0.66 1.41
C ASN A 382 1.85 1.24 0.07
N GLU A 383 2.72 1.25 -0.94
CA GLU A 383 2.49 1.95 -2.19
C GLU A 383 2.67 1.03 -3.39
N TYR A 384 1.72 1.08 -4.32
CA TYR A 384 1.71 0.20 -5.49
C TYR A 384 0.83 0.73 -6.61
N TYR A 385 1.03 0.25 -7.83
CA TYR A 385 0.10 0.44 -8.94
C TYR A 385 -0.85 -0.76 -9.05
N LEU A 386 -2.16 -0.48 -9.24
CA LEU A 386 -3.15 -1.47 -9.68
C LEU A 386 -3.48 -1.22 -11.14
N ILE A 387 -3.46 -2.28 -11.92
CA ILE A 387 -3.69 -2.25 -13.36
C ILE A 387 -4.91 -3.12 -13.68
N GLU A 388 -5.93 -2.51 -14.27
CA GLU A 388 -7.13 -3.21 -14.75
C GLU A 388 -7.48 -2.84 -16.18
N ASN A 389 -8.15 -3.73 -16.88
CA ASN A 389 -8.76 -3.43 -18.17
C ASN A 389 -10.26 -3.21 -18.00
N ARG A 390 -10.80 -2.17 -18.63
CA ARG A 390 -12.22 -1.82 -18.59
C ARG A 390 -12.79 -1.75 -20.02
N LEU A 391 -14.05 -2.16 -20.18
CA LEU A 391 -14.67 -2.37 -21.47
C LEU A 391 -16.12 -1.86 -21.50
N VAL A 392 -16.41 -0.89 -22.34
CA VAL A 392 -17.77 -0.30 -22.46
C VAL A 392 -18.75 -1.17 -23.27
N ASP A 393 -18.26 -2.07 -24.11
CA ASP A 393 -19.06 -2.95 -24.98
C ASP A 393 -18.41 -4.34 -25.03
N THR A 394 -19.05 -5.34 -24.43
CA THR A 394 -18.50 -6.69 -24.26
C THR A 394 -18.77 -7.60 -25.45
N ASP A 395 -19.82 -7.34 -26.23
CA ASP A 395 -20.31 -8.25 -27.29
C ASP A 395 -20.31 -7.63 -28.71
N GLY A 396 -19.91 -6.37 -28.85
CA GLY A 396 -19.87 -5.63 -30.11
C GLY A 396 -21.27 -5.31 -30.67
N ARG A 397 -22.26 -5.25 -29.77
CA ARG A 397 -23.65 -5.00 -30.14
C ARG A 397 -24.20 -3.79 -29.40
N GLU A 398 -25.32 -3.30 -29.91
CA GLU A 398 -26.03 -2.18 -29.29
C GLU A 398 -26.52 -2.57 -27.88
N THR A 399 -26.08 -1.86 -26.88
CA THR A 399 -26.54 -1.99 -25.47
C THR A 399 -27.88 -1.32 -25.30
N ALA A 400 -28.79 -1.95 -24.58
CA ALA A 400 -30.08 -1.42 -24.23
C ALA A 400 -30.32 -1.57 -22.71
N MET A 401 -31.25 -0.80 -22.16
CA MET A 401 -31.63 -0.93 -20.76
C MET A 401 -32.88 -1.80 -20.63
N LEU A 402 -32.76 -2.80 -19.76
CA LEU A 402 -33.93 -3.56 -19.33
C LEU A 402 -34.69 -2.71 -18.32
N VAL A 403 -35.98 -2.57 -18.52
CA VAL A 403 -36.87 -1.78 -17.65
C VAL A 403 -38.00 -2.65 -17.18
N ASP A 404 -38.31 -2.64 -15.91
CA ASP A 404 -39.50 -3.30 -15.40
C ASP A 404 -40.78 -2.68 -16.00
N SER A 405 -41.66 -3.50 -16.48
CA SER A 405 -42.83 -3.00 -17.22
C SER A 405 -43.95 -2.43 -16.34
N ALA A 406 -43.96 -2.74 -15.05
CA ALA A 406 -44.98 -2.29 -14.12
C ALA A 406 -44.57 -0.98 -13.42
N THR A 407 -43.27 -0.80 -13.17
CA THR A 407 -42.75 0.31 -12.39
C THR A 407 -41.88 1.28 -13.17
N LEU A 408 -41.42 0.88 -14.36
CA LEU A 408 -40.44 1.59 -15.21
C LEU A 408 -39.04 1.78 -14.56
N VAL A 409 -38.77 1.04 -13.50
CA VAL A 409 -37.43 1.02 -12.86
C VAL A 409 -36.44 0.31 -13.78
N PHE A 410 -35.26 0.89 -13.96
CA PHE A 410 -34.16 0.32 -14.74
C PHE A 410 -33.56 -0.88 -14.04
N GLN A 411 -33.44 -2.03 -14.74
CA GLN A 411 -32.98 -3.31 -14.20
C GLN A 411 -31.54 -3.64 -14.55
N GLY A 412 -30.94 -2.91 -15.47
CA GLY A 412 -29.55 -3.06 -15.88
C GLY A 412 -29.36 -3.18 -17.40
N PRO A 413 -28.08 -3.23 -17.86
CA PRO A 413 -27.74 -3.29 -19.27
C PRO A 413 -27.98 -4.68 -19.86
N VAL A 414 -28.58 -4.72 -21.05
CA VAL A 414 -28.89 -5.95 -21.80
C VAL A 414 -28.62 -5.76 -23.28
N ASN A 415 -28.39 -6.87 -23.98
CA ASN A 415 -28.38 -6.89 -25.42
C ASN A 415 -29.83 -6.88 -26.01
N LEU A 416 -29.95 -6.81 -27.32
CA LEU A 416 -31.24 -6.78 -27.99
C LEU A 416 -32.06 -8.07 -27.82
N ASN A 417 -31.45 -9.15 -27.35
CA ASN A 417 -32.13 -10.41 -27.01
C ASN A 417 -32.63 -10.40 -25.56
N ARG A 418 -32.42 -9.32 -24.79
CA ARG A 418 -32.74 -9.17 -23.36
C ARG A 418 -31.87 -10.02 -22.41
N GLU A 419 -30.68 -10.38 -22.83
CA GLU A 419 -29.71 -11.06 -22.00
C GLU A 419 -28.85 -10.01 -21.31
N PHE A 420 -28.63 -10.12 -20.03
CA PHE A 420 -27.73 -9.22 -19.29
C PHE A 420 -26.31 -9.34 -19.83
N THR A 421 -25.70 -8.22 -20.15
CA THR A 421 -24.36 -8.12 -20.77
C THR A 421 -23.27 -7.84 -19.76
N GLY A 422 -23.61 -7.33 -18.57
CA GLY A 422 -22.64 -6.88 -17.59
C GLY A 422 -22.02 -5.50 -17.91
N GLU A 423 -22.52 -4.82 -18.95
CA GLU A 423 -21.97 -3.56 -19.46
C GLU A 423 -22.38 -2.36 -18.59
N TYR A 424 -22.14 -2.45 -17.29
CA TYR A 424 -22.39 -1.32 -16.38
C TYR A 424 -21.45 -0.14 -16.68
N ASP A 425 -20.32 -0.39 -17.32
CA ASP A 425 -19.43 0.66 -17.81
C ASP A 425 -19.85 1.25 -19.18
N PHE A 426 -21.07 0.98 -19.62
CA PHE A 426 -21.60 1.54 -20.86
C PHE A 426 -21.46 3.07 -20.95
N LEU A 427 -21.56 3.78 -19.82
CA LEU A 427 -21.44 5.24 -19.75
C LEU A 427 -19.99 5.73 -19.64
N MET A 428 -19.04 4.85 -19.33
CA MET A 428 -17.63 5.20 -19.23
C MET A 428 -17.11 5.81 -20.55
N PRO A 429 -16.13 6.74 -20.54
CA PRO A 429 -15.71 7.49 -21.74
C PRO A 429 -15.10 6.64 -22.83
N GLY A 430 -14.56 5.47 -22.50
CA GLY A 430 -13.91 4.58 -23.46
C GLY A 430 -13.55 3.23 -22.86
N SER A 431 -12.87 2.39 -23.65
CA SER A 431 -12.28 1.13 -23.23
C SER A 431 -10.77 1.24 -23.25
N GLY A 432 -10.08 0.54 -22.32
CA GLY A 432 -8.64 0.51 -22.23
C GLY A 432 -8.14 0.09 -20.85
N LEU A 433 -6.85 0.19 -20.67
CA LEU A 433 -6.17 -0.15 -19.42
C LEU A 433 -6.15 1.09 -18.51
N LEU A 434 -6.61 0.91 -17.28
CA LEU A 434 -6.51 1.90 -16.21
C LEU A 434 -5.36 1.51 -15.27
N ILE A 435 -4.62 2.51 -14.83
CA ILE A 435 -3.58 2.38 -13.81
C ILE A 435 -3.97 3.26 -12.63
N PHE A 436 -4.14 2.66 -11.47
CA PHE A 436 -4.40 3.38 -10.22
C PHE A 436 -3.14 3.34 -9.36
N HIS A 437 -2.70 4.48 -8.90
CA HIS A 437 -1.68 4.60 -7.87
C HIS A 437 -2.36 4.56 -6.50
N VAL A 438 -1.96 3.65 -5.64
CA VAL A 438 -2.54 3.44 -4.31
C VAL A 438 -1.47 3.61 -3.25
N ASP A 439 -1.75 4.44 -2.25
CA ASP A 439 -0.92 4.62 -1.05
C ASP A 439 -1.73 4.26 0.19
N GLU A 440 -1.56 3.02 0.66
CA GLU A 440 -2.24 2.54 1.88
C GLU A 440 -1.75 3.24 3.15
N GLY A 441 -0.59 3.91 3.12
CA GLY A 441 -0.08 4.71 4.23
C GLY A 441 -1.00 5.87 4.60
N VAL A 442 -1.72 6.44 3.62
CA VAL A 442 -2.72 7.51 3.85
C VAL A 442 -3.85 7.06 4.77
N ALA A 443 -4.24 5.79 4.70
CA ALA A 443 -5.35 5.26 5.50
C ALA A 443 -5.11 5.31 7.02
N GLY A 444 -3.85 5.23 7.44
CA GLY A 444 -3.45 5.28 8.85
C GLY A 444 -3.21 6.67 9.41
N LEU A 445 -3.21 7.71 8.56
CA LEU A 445 -3.04 9.10 9.00
C LEU A 445 -4.33 9.63 9.65
N ASP A 446 -4.25 10.79 10.27
CA ASP A 446 -5.33 11.51 10.93
C ASP A 446 -5.25 12.98 10.46
N TYR A 447 -5.98 13.33 9.40
CA TYR A 447 -5.88 14.64 8.76
C TYR A 447 -6.60 15.75 9.54
N ASP A 448 -7.67 15.43 10.27
CA ASP A 448 -8.44 16.43 11.03
C ASP A 448 -8.00 16.55 12.50
N GLY A 449 -7.17 15.63 12.99
CA GLY A 449 -6.59 15.65 14.34
C GLY A 449 -7.56 15.22 15.43
N ASP A 450 -8.60 14.46 15.11
CA ASP A 450 -9.64 14.05 16.05
C ASP A 450 -9.31 12.75 16.82
N GLY A 451 -8.25 12.05 16.39
CA GLY A 451 -7.75 10.80 16.96
C GLY A 451 -8.31 9.54 16.29
N MET A 452 -9.03 9.68 15.18
CA MET A 452 -9.39 8.58 14.28
C MET A 452 -8.45 8.60 13.06
N ASN A 453 -8.34 7.48 12.37
CA ASN A 453 -7.55 7.43 11.15
C ASN A 453 -8.42 7.77 9.93
N ASN A 454 -7.79 8.25 8.85
CA ASN A 454 -8.48 8.69 7.64
C ASN A 454 -9.41 7.64 7.01
N PHE A 455 -9.09 6.33 7.19
CA PHE A 455 -9.95 5.27 6.67
C PHE A 455 -11.27 5.14 7.43
N ASP A 456 -11.22 5.25 8.75
CA ASP A 456 -12.40 5.18 9.60
C ASP A 456 -13.24 6.47 9.52
N ASP A 457 -12.60 7.63 9.25
CA ASP A 457 -13.25 8.92 9.06
C ASP A 457 -13.67 9.20 7.62
N ASN A 458 -13.19 8.41 6.67
CA ASN A 458 -13.46 8.62 5.25
C ASN A 458 -12.78 9.88 4.65
N ASP A 459 -11.60 10.26 5.19
CA ASP A 459 -10.85 11.47 4.83
C ASP A 459 -9.69 11.21 3.85
N LEU A 460 -9.72 10.07 3.18
CA LEU A 460 -8.65 9.47 2.39
C LEU A 460 -8.17 10.31 1.20
N GLN A 461 -8.99 11.21 0.68
CA GLN A 461 -8.72 12.01 -0.52
C GLN A 461 -8.64 13.53 -0.22
N TRP A 462 -8.38 13.89 1.04
CA TRP A 462 -8.33 15.31 1.45
C TRP A 462 -7.08 16.03 0.98
N ASP A 463 -5.94 15.33 1.03
CA ASP A 463 -4.68 15.90 0.56
C ASP A 463 -4.57 15.75 -0.97
N SER A 464 -4.43 16.87 -1.68
CA SER A 464 -4.31 16.87 -3.15
C SER A 464 -3.00 16.26 -3.65
N ASP A 465 -1.96 16.35 -2.83
CA ASP A 465 -0.61 15.96 -3.20
C ASP A 465 -0.31 14.52 -2.77
N ARG A 466 -1.06 13.98 -1.79
CA ARG A 466 -0.92 12.62 -1.30
C ARG A 466 -2.29 11.96 -1.07
N LYS A 467 -2.80 11.29 -2.07
CA LYS A 467 -4.11 10.62 -2.07
C LYS A 467 -3.98 9.13 -1.79
N PHE A 468 -5.02 8.55 -1.21
CA PHE A 468 -5.11 7.10 -1.01
C PHE A 468 -5.19 6.34 -2.34
N VAL A 469 -6.05 6.77 -3.27
CA VAL A 469 -6.16 6.20 -4.61
C VAL A 469 -6.17 7.33 -5.63
N THR A 470 -5.28 7.28 -6.61
CA THR A 470 -5.18 8.24 -7.70
C THR A 470 -5.27 7.52 -9.03
N LEU A 471 -6.09 8.01 -9.96
CA LEU A 471 -6.03 7.55 -11.34
C LEU A 471 -4.85 8.19 -12.05
N VAL A 472 -4.00 7.39 -12.67
CA VAL A 472 -2.97 7.86 -13.58
C VAL A 472 -3.65 8.21 -14.90
N GLU A 473 -3.88 9.51 -15.14
CA GLU A 473 -4.51 10.00 -16.36
C GLU A 473 -3.53 9.86 -17.53
N ALA A 474 -3.79 8.91 -18.44
CA ALA A 474 -2.84 8.52 -19.49
C ALA A 474 -2.50 9.65 -20.48
N ASP A 475 -3.33 10.68 -20.60
CA ASP A 475 -3.03 11.84 -21.46
C ASP A 475 -2.03 12.84 -20.83
N GLY A 476 -1.68 12.64 -19.55
CA GLY A 476 -0.73 13.48 -18.80
C GLY A 476 -1.31 14.83 -18.38
N PHE A 477 -2.61 15.03 -18.48
CA PHE A 477 -3.30 16.23 -17.98
C PHE A 477 -4.08 15.87 -16.73
N ILE A 478 -3.65 16.38 -15.56
CA ILE A 478 -4.33 16.15 -14.29
C ILE A 478 -5.66 16.93 -14.30
N ASN A 479 -6.76 16.23 -14.52
CA ASN A 479 -8.11 16.77 -14.53
C ASN A 479 -8.82 16.54 -13.20
N PHE A 480 -8.49 15.44 -12.51
CA PHE A 480 -9.14 15.05 -11.26
C PHE A 480 -8.54 15.78 -10.05
N GLY A 481 -9.44 16.22 -9.15
CA GLY A 481 -9.04 16.96 -7.95
C GLY A 481 -8.60 18.41 -8.17
N GLY A 482 -8.61 18.89 -9.41
CA GLY A 482 -8.20 20.25 -9.75
C GLY A 482 -9.27 21.28 -9.44
N PHE A 483 -8.84 22.45 -8.93
CA PHE A 483 -9.74 23.54 -8.48
C PHE A 483 -10.62 24.15 -9.60
N TYR A 484 -10.32 23.91 -10.85
CA TYR A 484 -10.95 24.60 -11.98
C TYR A 484 -11.84 23.77 -12.89
N ARG A 485 -11.81 22.45 -12.82
CA ARG A 485 -12.75 21.54 -13.52
C ARG A 485 -12.64 20.16 -12.90
N ALA A 486 -13.66 19.74 -12.19
CA ALA A 486 -13.86 18.31 -12.00
C ALA A 486 -14.12 17.70 -13.39
N GLY A 487 -13.11 17.10 -13.99
CA GLY A 487 -13.29 16.23 -15.16
C GLY A 487 -13.96 14.96 -14.68
N PHE A 488 -14.91 14.43 -15.42
CA PHE A 488 -15.50 13.11 -15.13
C PHE A 488 -14.75 11.99 -15.87
N GLY A 489 -13.60 12.31 -16.48
CA GLY A 489 -12.77 11.40 -17.24
C GLY A 489 -12.98 11.47 -18.75
N ARG A 490 -12.00 11.06 -19.51
CA ARG A 490 -11.97 11.02 -20.97
C ARG A 490 -11.45 9.67 -21.45
N ALA A 491 -11.71 9.36 -22.72
CA ALA A 491 -11.14 8.15 -23.32
C ALA A 491 -9.59 8.18 -23.34
N GLU A 492 -9.02 9.37 -23.41
CA GLU A 492 -7.57 9.64 -23.44
C GLU A 492 -6.90 9.38 -22.09
N ASP A 493 -7.66 9.32 -20.97
CA ASP A 493 -7.15 8.98 -19.64
C ASP A 493 -6.85 7.48 -19.48
N MET A 494 -7.22 6.68 -20.48
CA MET A 494 -6.99 5.24 -20.50
C MET A 494 -5.82 4.90 -21.43
N PHE A 495 -4.93 4.02 -20.99
CA PHE A 495 -3.82 3.52 -21.80
C PHE A 495 -4.31 2.52 -22.87
N ARG A 496 -3.79 2.62 -24.07
CA ARG A 496 -4.14 1.75 -25.19
C ARG A 496 -3.15 1.91 -26.35
N ASP A 497 -3.07 0.91 -27.27
CA ASP A 497 -2.17 0.90 -28.42
C ASP A 497 -2.37 2.04 -29.44
N ASP A 498 -3.56 2.64 -29.48
CA ASP A 498 -3.89 3.79 -30.35
C ASP A 498 -3.83 5.16 -29.63
N ARG A 499 -3.33 5.19 -28.38
CA ARG A 499 -3.17 6.37 -27.51
C ARG A 499 -1.82 6.31 -26.81
N ASN A 500 -1.77 6.79 -25.52
CA ASN A 500 -0.60 6.51 -24.70
C ASN A 500 -0.55 5.01 -24.36
N HIS A 501 0.58 4.39 -24.66
CA HIS A 501 0.79 2.95 -24.52
C HIS A 501 2.03 2.60 -23.70
N SER A 502 2.49 3.57 -22.91
CA SER A 502 3.59 3.39 -21.96
C SER A 502 3.46 4.28 -20.73
N PHE A 503 3.86 3.74 -19.58
CA PHE A 503 3.92 4.43 -18.31
C PHE A 503 5.24 4.08 -17.63
N THR A 504 6.14 5.05 -17.60
CA THR A 504 7.51 4.90 -17.11
C THR A 504 7.94 6.19 -16.40
N PRO A 505 9.04 6.22 -15.65
CA PRO A 505 9.54 7.46 -15.04
C PRO A 505 9.86 8.58 -16.05
N ASN A 506 10.04 8.25 -17.31
CA ASN A 506 10.39 9.19 -18.38
C ASN A 506 9.23 9.55 -19.31
N THR A 507 8.02 9.08 -19.03
CA THR A 507 6.80 9.40 -19.80
C THR A 507 6.03 10.56 -19.17
N ASN A 508 5.03 11.04 -19.85
CA ASN A 508 4.01 11.92 -19.31
C ASN A 508 2.65 11.20 -19.43
N PRO A 509 2.00 10.78 -18.30
CA PRO A 509 2.44 10.97 -16.92
C PRO A 509 3.69 10.14 -16.57
N PRO A 510 4.49 10.58 -15.58
CA PRO A 510 5.63 9.82 -15.08
C PRO A 510 5.22 8.77 -14.05
N ALA A 511 5.93 7.64 -14.00
CA ALA A 511 5.79 6.65 -12.95
C ALA A 511 6.61 7.06 -11.71
N ILE A 512 6.00 7.86 -10.84
CA ILE A 512 6.57 8.37 -9.60
C ILE A 512 5.71 7.94 -8.40
N ASP A 513 6.30 7.91 -7.21
CA ASP A 513 5.57 7.72 -5.95
C ASP A 513 4.95 9.04 -5.45
N ASN A 514 4.25 9.02 -4.32
CA ASN A 514 3.64 10.22 -3.73
C ASN A 514 4.66 11.21 -3.16
N SER A 515 5.94 10.90 -3.19
CA SER A 515 7.05 11.76 -2.80
C SER A 515 7.84 12.27 -4.00
N ASP A 516 7.29 12.16 -5.21
CA ASP A 516 7.93 12.52 -6.49
C ASP A 516 9.22 11.73 -6.79
N ASN A 517 9.43 10.58 -6.13
CA ASN A 517 10.57 9.73 -6.42
C ASN A 517 10.30 8.84 -7.63
N ASN A 518 11.37 8.48 -8.32
CA ASN A 518 11.33 7.51 -9.40
C ASN A 518 11.00 6.11 -8.84
N THR A 519 9.90 5.52 -9.28
CA THR A 519 9.50 4.17 -8.85
C THR A 519 10.25 3.03 -9.55
N HIS A 520 11.03 3.35 -10.57
CA HIS A 520 11.65 2.36 -11.47
C HIS A 520 10.67 1.36 -12.08
N VAL A 521 9.41 1.73 -12.20
CA VAL A 521 8.38 0.94 -12.86
C VAL A 521 8.29 1.35 -14.33
N TYR A 522 8.49 0.40 -15.22
CA TYR A 522 8.43 0.58 -16.67
C TYR A 522 7.35 -0.33 -17.23
N ILE A 523 6.16 0.23 -17.44
CA ILE A 523 5.05 -0.44 -18.14
C ILE A 523 5.07 0.04 -19.57
N THR A 524 5.34 -0.87 -20.51
CA THR A 524 5.52 -0.56 -21.92
C THR A 524 4.72 -1.51 -22.80
N ASN A 525 4.67 -1.22 -24.10
CA ASN A 525 4.00 -2.05 -25.08
C ASN A 525 2.53 -2.36 -24.74
N ILE A 526 1.84 -1.40 -24.11
CA ILE A 526 0.42 -1.57 -23.79
C ILE A 526 -0.37 -1.69 -25.10
N THR A 527 -1.00 -2.84 -25.31
CA THR A 527 -1.69 -3.15 -26.58
C THR A 527 -2.89 -4.06 -26.34
N ARG A 528 -3.80 -4.06 -27.28
CA ARG A 528 -4.89 -5.04 -27.34
C ARG A 528 -4.38 -6.39 -27.79
N ASP A 529 -4.94 -7.46 -27.24
CA ASP A 529 -4.63 -8.80 -27.72
C ASP A 529 -5.14 -9.02 -29.15
N THR A 530 -4.49 -9.88 -29.87
CA THR A 530 -4.82 -10.18 -31.27
C THR A 530 -5.18 -11.64 -31.46
N VAL A 531 -6.35 -11.90 -32.04
CA VAL A 531 -6.79 -13.24 -32.42
C VAL A 531 -6.96 -13.34 -33.94
N LEU A 532 -6.86 -14.54 -34.47
CA LEU A 532 -7.14 -14.81 -35.90
C LEU A 532 -8.60 -15.23 -36.07
N LEU A 533 -9.44 -14.31 -36.51
CA LEU A 533 -10.83 -14.61 -36.88
C LEU A 533 -10.91 -14.86 -38.38
N GLY A 534 -11.17 -16.12 -38.78
CA GLY A 534 -11.21 -16.51 -40.19
C GLY A 534 -9.87 -16.30 -40.95
N GLY A 535 -8.73 -16.26 -40.20
CA GLY A 535 -7.41 -15.99 -40.75
C GLY A 535 -7.03 -14.51 -40.87
N ILE A 536 -7.86 -13.60 -40.36
CA ILE A 536 -7.61 -12.16 -40.30
C ILE A 536 -7.23 -11.79 -38.85
N PRO A 537 -6.09 -11.12 -38.59
CA PRO A 537 -5.77 -10.57 -37.25
C PRO A 537 -6.83 -9.58 -36.85
N THR A 538 -7.42 -9.80 -35.68
CA THR A 538 -8.48 -8.97 -35.08
C THR A 538 -8.07 -8.60 -33.66
N LEU A 539 -8.07 -7.30 -33.35
CA LEU A 539 -7.79 -6.79 -32.01
C LEU A 539 -8.99 -7.04 -31.08
N LEU A 540 -8.71 -7.46 -29.85
CA LEU A 540 -9.70 -7.70 -28.80
C LEU A 540 -9.55 -6.68 -27.68
N ASP A 541 -10.51 -5.80 -27.53
CA ASP A 541 -10.57 -4.87 -26.39
C ASP A 541 -10.77 -5.59 -25.05
N SER A 542 -11.31 -6.80 -25.07
CA SER A 542 -11.55 -7.61 -23.87
C SER A 542 -10.29 -8.13 -23.19
N VAL A 543 -9.12 -8.04 -23.80
CA VAL A 543 -7.83 -8.44 -23.23
C VAL A 543 -6.78 -7.43 -23.63
N MET A 544 -6.16 -6.80 -22.65
CA MET A 544 -5.02 -5.93 -22.84
C MET A 544 -3.73 -6.65 -22.42
N LEU A 545 -2.65 -6.32 -23.11
CA LEU A 545 -1.30 -6.83 -22.87
C LEU A 545 -0.39 -5.67 -22.51
N PHE A 546 0.61 -5.93 -21.67
CA PHE A 546 1.71 -4.99 -21.42
C PHE A 546 2.98 -5.74 -21.04
N ASP A 547 4.12 -5.10 -21.24
CA ASP A 547 5.41 -5.52 -20.68
C ASP A 547 5.69 -4.72 -19.41
N LEU A 548 6.28 -5.37 -18.42
CA LEU A 548 6.68 -4.78 -17.15
C LEU A 548 8.14 -5.07 -16.88
N GLU A 549 8.89 -4.01 -16.62
CA GLU A 549 10.18 -4.06 -15.93
C GLU A 549 10.06 -3.20 -14.67
N THR A 550 10.53 -3.71 -13.53
CA THR A 550 10.78 -2.91 -12.33
C THR A 550 12.27 -2.95 -12.07
N ASP A 551 12.83 -1.91 -11.53
CA ASP A 551 14.26 -1.71 -11.31
C ASP A 551 15.12 -2.57 -12.25
N LYS A 552 16.16 -2.05 -12.84
CA LYS A 552 17.11 -2.87 -13.61
C LYS A 552 17.84 -3.83 -12.69
N LEU A 553 17.12 -4.83 -12.22
CA LEU A 553 17.72 -5.89 -11.44
C LEU A 553 18.86 -6.51 -12.25
N ALA A 554 19.95 -6.77 -11.58
CA ALA A 554 21.05 -7.51 -12.16
C ALA A 554 20.57 -8.88 -12.63
N ALA A 555 21.19 -9.42 -13.69
CA ALA A 555 20.80 -10.69 -14.28
C ALA A 555 20.81 -11.81 -13.22
N GLY A 556 19.73 -12.58 -13.13
CA GLY A 556 19.55 -13.67 -12.19
C GLY A 556 18.86 -13.28 -10.87
N PHE A 557 18.58 -12.01 -10.67
CA PHE A 557 17.88 -11.51 -9.48
C PHE A 557 16.42 -11.10 -9.81
N PRO A 558 15.51 -11.08 -8.79
CA PRO A 558 15.74 -11.39 -7.38
C PRO A 558 15.85 -12.90 -7.10
N VAL A 559 16.52 -13.24 -5.99
CA VAL A 559 16.69 -14.63 -5.53
C VAL A 559 15.80 -14.86 -4.31
N ARG A 560 15.05 -15.98 -4.28
CA ARG A 560 14.20 -16.32 -3.15
C ARG A 560 15.05 -16.74 -1.94
N ALA A 561 14.90 -16.04 -0.81
CA ALA A 561 15.57 -16.33 0.46
C ALA A 561 14.67 -17.09 1.46
N GLY A 562 13.35 -17.04 1.28
CA GLY A 562 12.40 -17.78 2.09
C GLY A 562 11.67 -16.92 3.10
N HIS A 563 11.84 -17.15 4.39
CA HIS A 563 11.12 -16.41 5.43
C HIS A 563 11.56 -14.94 5.54
N PRO A 564 10.69 -14.05 6.03
CA PRO A 564 11.10 -12.70 6.41
C PRO A 564 12.29 -12.76 7.38
N CYS A 565 13.30 -11.93 7.12
CA CYS A 565 14.48 -11.84 7.97
C CYS A 565 14.45 -10.53 8.74
N TYR A 566 14.66 -10.61 10.03
CA TYR A 566 14.76 -9.41 10.86
C TYR A 566 16.12 -9.36 11.53
N GLY A 567 16.89 -8.30 11.28
CA GLY A 567 18.10 -7.97 12.01
C GLY A 567 19.40 -8.66 11.60
N LEU A 568 19.41 -9.45 10.51
CA LEU A 568 20.63 -10.06 9.99
C LEU A 568 20.96 -9.49 8.61
N SER A 569 22.13 -8.87 8.50
CA SER A 569 22.62 -8.36 7.22
C SER A 569 23.23 -9.47 6.37
N PRO A 570 23.03 -9.49 5.05
CA PRO A 570 23.79 -10.35 4.14
C PRO A 570 25.28 -9.98 4.14
N VAL A 571 26.12 -10.91 3.72
CA VAL A 571 27.54 -10.67 3.48
C VAL A 571 27.95 -11.19 2.10
N ALA A 572 29.01 -10.62 1.54
CA ALA A 572 29.62 -11.10 0.30
C ALA A 572 31.09 -11.41 0.56
N ASP A 573 31.56 -12.57 0.08
CA ASP A 573 32.95 -13.00 0.24
C ASP A 573 33.29 -14.11 -0.75
N ASP A 574 34.52 -14.15 -1.24
CA ASP A 574 35.06 -15.26 -2.04
C ASP A 574 35.37 -16.45 -1.13
N ILE A 575 34.33 -17.29 -0.88
CA ILE A 575 34.46 -18.41 0.04
C ILE A 575 35.14 -19.64 -0.57
N ASN A 576 35.28 -19.70 -1.89
CA ASN A 576 35.91 -20.84 -2.60
C ASN A 576 37.31 -20.50 -3.13
N GLY A 577 37.71 -19.25 -3.13
CA GLY A 577 39.02 -18.76 -3.57
C GLY A 577 39.17 -18.65 -5.09
N ASP A 578 38.08 -18.47 -5.81
CA ASP A 578 38.11 -18.35 -7.28
C ASP A 578 38.23 -16.87 -7.77
N GLY A 579 38.20 -15.91 -6.86
CA GLY A 579 38.34 -14.46 -7.12
C GLY A 579 37.00 -13.78 -7.42
N THR A 580 35.88 -14.44 -7.17
CA THR A 580 34.53 -13.92 -7.33
C THR A 580 33.81 -14.07 -5.98
N ASP A 581 33.14 -13.01 -5.53
CA ASP A 581 32.38 -13.06 -4.27
C ASP A 581 31.14 -13.95 -4.41
N GLU A 582 30.79 -14.66 -3.36
CA GLU A 582 29.49 -15.27 -3.17
C GLU A 582 28.65 -14.45 -2.18
N VAL A 583 27.34 -14.41 -2.43
CA VAL A 583 26.38 -13.75 -1.53
C VAL A 583 25.84 -14.77 -0.52
N ILE A 584 25.98 -14.44 0.75
CA ILE A 584 25.64 -15.31 1.89
C ILE A 584 24.52 -14.66 2.70
N VAL A 585 23.41 -15.37 2.82
CA VAL A 585 22.17 -14.85 3.46
C VAL A 585 21.69 -15.84 4.51
N ALA A 586 21.37 -15.33 5.70
CA ALA A 586 20.64 -16.08 6.71
C ALA A 586 19.16 -15.67 6.72
N SER A 587 18.25 -16.64 6.57
CA SER A 587 16.81 -16.42 6.48
C SER A 587 16.05 -17.44 7.32
N GLY A 588 15.59 -17.05 8.50
CA GLY A 588 14.98 -17.96 9.46
C GLY A 588 15.94 -19.12 9.78
N ARG A 589 15.56 -20.33 9.40
CA ARG A 589 16.37 -21.55 9.62
C ARG A 589 17.30 -21.92 8.46
N ASN A 590 17.30 -21.13 7.42
CA ASN A 590 18.07 -21.40 6.21
C ASN A 590 19.31 -20.52 6.15
N LEU A 591 20.44 -21.13 5.83
CA LEU A 591 21.62 -20.47 5.34
C LEU A 591 21.65 -20.68 3.83
N LEU A 592 21.69 -19.59 3.07
CA LEU A 592 21.65 -19.58 1.62
C LEU A 592 22.97 -19.03 1.10
N VAL A 593 23.50 -19.61 0.01
CA VAL A 593 24.65 -19.08 -0.69
C VAL A 593 24.40 -19.17 -2.19
N PHE A 594 24.58 -18.07 -2.86
CA PHE A 594 24.41 -17.96 -4.30
C PHE A 594 25.49 -17.10 -4.94
N THR A 595 25.69 -17.31 -6.21
CA THR A 595 26.69 -16.57 -6.99
C THR A 595 26.23 -15.14 -7.27
N THR A 596 27.10 -14.31 -7.76
CA THR A 596 26.79 -12.96 -8.22
C THR A 596 25.81 -12.92 -9.40
N THR A 597 25.47 -14.07 -9.98
CA THR A 597 24.41 -14.25 -10.99
C THR A 597 23.12 -14.88 -10.44
N GLY A 598 23.00 -15.01 -9.10
CA GLY A 598 21.80 -15.56 -8.45
C GLY A 598 21.67 -17.08 -8.49
N ASP A 599 22.65 -17.79 -9.05
CA ASP A 599 22.63 -19.25 -9.15
C ASP A 599 23.00 -19.92 -7.83
N ASN A 600 22.46 -21.12 -7.59
CA ASN A 600 22.83 -21.92 -6.41
C ASN A 600 24.32 -22.25 -6.45
N PHE A 601 25.08 -21.64 -5.56
CA PHE A 601 26.53 -21.78 -5.48
C PHE A 601 26.99 -23.24 -5.29
N LEU A 602 26.40 -23.97 -4.33
CA LEU A 602 26.86 -25.33 -3.99
C LEU A 602 26.73 -26.29 -5.18
N ARG A 603 25.65 -26.15 -5.97
CA ARG A 603 25.47 -26.97 -7.19
C ARG A 603 26.48 -26.60 -8.26
N GLN A 604 26.85 -25.35 -8.37
CA GLN A 604 27.86 -24.89 -9.36
C GLN A 604 29.24 -25.42 -9.00
N VAL A 605 29.68 -25.28 -7.74
CA VAL A 605 31.00 -25.71 -7.28
C VAL A 605 31.16 -27.23 -7.29
N THR A 606 30.12 -27.97 -6.88
CA THR A 606 30.19 -29.45 -6.82
C THR A 606 29.90 -30.10 -8.16
N GLY A 607 29.33 -29.41 -9.13
CA GLY A 607 28.87 -29.97 -10.39
C GLY A 607 27.77 -31.02 -10.27
N CYS A 608 27.07 -31.04 -9.11
CA CYS A 608 26.08 -32.06 -8.81
C CYS A 608 24.72 -31.76 -9.43
N GLU A 609 24.49 -32.17 -10.66
CA GLU A 609 23.21 -32.01 -11.36
C GLU A 609 22.06 -32.81 -10.73
N THR A 610 22.37 -33.87 -10.00
CA THR A 610 21.41 -34.82 -9.39
C THR A 610 21.14 -34.54 -7.93
N CYS A 611 21.83 -33.58 -7.31
CA CYS A 611 21.58 -33.16 -5.93
C CYS A 611 20.17 -32.61 -5.73
N PRO A 612 19.54 -32.81 -4.57
CA PRO A 612 18.23 -32.30 -4.28
C PRO A 612 18.14 -30.80 -4.50
N VAL A 613 17.05 -30.37 -5.11
CA VAL A 613 16.67 -28.94 -5.16
C VAL A 613 15.67 -28.69 -4.04
N PHE A 614 15.97 -27.75 -3.19
CA PHE A 614 15.06 -27.32 -2.14
C PHE A 614 14.15 -26.22 -2.69
N TYR A 615 12.91 -26.20 -2.22
CA TYR A 615 11.90 -25.24 -2.66
C TYR A 615 11.26 -24.58 -1.45
N ASP A 616 10.95 -23.31 -1.60
CA ASP A 616 10.02 -22.64 -0.70
C ASP A 616 8.59 -23.04 -1.09
N THR A 617 7.95 -23.82 -0.21
CA THR A 617 6.58 -24.30 -0.38
C THR A 617 5.58 -23.50 0.46
N ALA A 618 6.05 -22.60 1.32
CA ALA A 618 5.20 -21.87 2.26
C ALA A 618 4.49 -20.68 1.62
N VAL A 619 4.99 -20.21 0.49
CA VAL A 619 4.47 -19.04 -0.20
C VAL A 619 4.06 -19.42 -1.61
N ALA A 620 2.77 -19.35 -1.89
CA ALA A 620 2.25 -19.29 -3.24
C ALA A 620 2.53 -17.88 -3.81
N SER A 621 3.81 -17.49 -3.88
CA SER A 621 4.20 -16.20 -4.43
C SER A 621 3.98 -16.22 -5.94
N VAL A 622 3.46 -15.13 -6.43
CA VAL A 622 3.06 -14.96 -7.83
C VAL A 622 4.26 -14.75 -8.76
N TYR A 623 5.43 -14.48 -8.20
CA TYR A 623 6.62 -14.14 -8.96
C TYR A 623 7.65 -15.28 -9.01
N PRO A 624 8.27 -15.62 -10.15
CA PRO A 624 7.92 -15.21 -11.51
C PRO A 624 6.76 -15.99 -12.12
N ALA A 625 6.23 -17.03 -11.46
CA ALA A 625 5.11 -17.83 -11.97
C ALA A 625 4.12 -18.18 -10.86
N PRO A 626 2.84 -17.79 -10.96
CA PRO A 626 1.82 -18.04 -9.96
C PRO A 626 1.71 -19.52 -9.58
N GLY A 627 1.72 -19.79 -8.27
CA GLY A 627 1.44 -21.13 -7.73
C GLY A 627 2.54 -22.17 -7.95
N ARG A 628 3.75 -21.78 -8.34
CA ARG A 628 4.89 -22.68 -8.40
C ARG A 628 5.84 -22.47 -7.23
N PRO A 629 6.35 -23.55 -6.61
CA PRO A 629 7.40 -23.47 -5.59
C PRO A 629 8.66 -22.82 -6.16
N HIS A 630 9.25 -21.86 -5.44
CA HIS A 630 10.49 -21.21 -5.84
C HIS A 630 11.71 -22.00 -5.34
N PRO A 631 12.73 -22.22 -6.20
CA PRO A 631 13.95 -22.88 -5.75
C PRO A 631 14.69 -21.98 -4.75
N LEU A 632 15.18 -22.61 -3.67
CA LEU A 632 16.03 -21.97 -2.68
C LEU A 632 17.50 -22.34 -2.98
N PRO A 633 18.43 -21.40 -3.04
CA PRO A 633 19.86 -21.68 -3.13
C PRO A 633 20.40 -22.12 -1.75
N LEU A 634 19.81 -23.18 -1.20
CA LEU A 634 20.09 -23.65 0.14
C LEU A 634 21.54 -24.14 0.24
N TYR A 635 22.27 -23.56 1.21
CA TYR A 635 23.59 -23.96 1.63
C TYR A 635 23.54 -24.89 2.84
N ALA A 636 22.73 -24.53 3.84
CA ALA A 636 22.47 -25.40 5.00
C ALA A 636 21.13 -25.06 5.66
N ARG A 637 20.58 -26.03 6.42
CA ARG A 637 19.38 -25.81 7.25
C ARG A 637 19.64 -26.22 8.69
N VAL A 638 19.18 -25.39 9.63
CA VAL A 638 19.28 -25.59 11.08
C VAL A 638 17.94 -25.83 11.75
N ASN A 639 17.95 -26.20 13.03
CA ASN A 639 16.74 -26.59 13.76
C ASN A 639 15.95 -25.41 14.37
N ALA A 640 16.59 -24.26 14.52
CA ALA A 640 16.00 -23.03 15.05
C ALA A 640 16.40 -21.85 14.17
N ASP A 641 15.75 -20.70 14.37
CA ASP A 641 16.05 -19.51 13.61
C ASP A 641 17.46 -18.99 13.94
N ILE A 642 18.20 -18.61 12.91
CA ILE A 642 19.56 -18.09 13.02
C ILE A 642 19.44 -16.71 13.68
N THR A 643 20.24 -16.46 14.72
CA THR A 643 20.22 -15.24 15.51
C THR A 643 21.53 -14.46 15.45
N ALA A 644 22.61 -15.06 14.91
CA ALA A 644 23.91 -14.44 14.78
C ALA A 644 24.64 -14.91 13.52
N GLY A 645 25.33 -14.00 12.85
CA GLY A 645 25.96 -14.21 11.54
C GLY A 645 24.98 -13.95 10.38
N PRO A 646 25.31 -14.34 9.14
CA PRO A 646 26.50 -15.09 8.75
C PRO A 646 27.79 -14.26 8.84
N VAL A 647 28.90 -14.91 9.14
CA VAL A 647 30.26 -14.36 9.05
C VAL A 647 31.20 -15.37 8.46
N THR A 648 32.30 -14.92 7.85
CA THR A 648 33.28 -15.80 7.21
C THR A 648 34.66 -15.66 7.81
N GLY A 649 35.49 -16.70 7.71
CA GLY A 649 36.88 -16.69 8.18
C GLY A 649 37.62 -17.95 7.80
N ASP A 650 38.96 -17.88 7.93
CA ASP A 650 39.88 -18.93 7.51
C ASP A 650 40.76 -19.53 8.64
N PHE A 651 40.61 -19.07 9.90
CA PHE A 651 41.48 -19.40 11.04
C PHE A 651 42.95 -19.04 10.81
N GLY A 652 43.29 -18.19 9.86
CA GLY A 652 44.66 -17.84 9.49
C GLY A 652 45.42 -18.98 8.77
N ILE A 653 44.67 -19.90 8.14
CA ILE A 653 45.21 -20.89 7.25
C ILE A 653 45.44 -20.22 5.91
N GLU A 654 46.66 -20.29 5.37
CA GLU A 654 46.97 -19.80 4.01
C GLU A 654 46.31 -20.72 2.95
N ASP A 655 45.02 -20.96 3.05
CA ASP A 655 44.22 -21.68 2.09
C ASP A 655 43.18 -20.78 1.54
N THR A 656 42.82 -20.94 0.27
CA THR A 656 41.87 -20.10 -0.45
C THR A 656 40.42 -20.34 -0.04
N ILE A 657 40.15 -21.35 0.80
CA ILE A 657 38.81 -21.70 1.24
C ILE A 657 38.47 -21.01 2.56
N ARG A 658 37.29 -20.33 2.61
CA ARG A 658 36.75 -19.74 3.83
C ARG A 658 35.59 -20.55 4.40
N PHE A 659 35.42 -20.49 5.71
CA PHE A 659 34.30 -21.15 6.41
C PHE A 659 33.21 -20.12 6.68
N VAL A 660 31.95 -20.56 6.58
CA VAL A 660 30.79 -19.77 6.94
C VAL A 660 30.32 -20.16 8.34
N ALA A 661 30.20 -19.21 9.25
CA ALA A 661 29.74 -19.42 10.62
C ALA A 661 28.35 -18.81 10.84
N ILE A 662 27.47 -19.56 11.52
CA ILE A 662 26.16 -19.10 11.99
C ILE A 662 25.90 -19.55 13.42
N GLY A 663 25.14 -18.76 14.17
CA GLY A 663 24.69 -19.05 15.52
C GLY A 663 23.19 -19.07 15.65
N TYR A 664 22.65 -19.97 16.49
CA TYR A 664 21.23 -20.06 16.77
C TYR A 664 20.98 -20.66 18.17
N PRO A 665 19.81 -20.39 18.82
CA PRO A 665 19.50 -20.98 20.13
C PRO A 665 19.09 -22.44 19.98
N GLU A 666 19.41 -23.23 20.97
CA GLU A 666 18.92 -24.61 21.15
C GLU A 666 18.60 -24.87 22.62
N PHE A 667 17.45 -25.40 22.92
CA PHE A 667 16.73 -25.67 24.18
C PHE A 667 17.41 -25.24 25.52
N THR A 668 18.70 -25.35 25.66
CA THR A 668 19.43 -25.04 26.91
C THR A 668 20.79 -24.38 26.69
N GLY A 669 21.01 -23.76 25.50
CA GLY A 669 22.29 -23.11 25.26
C GLY A 669 22.43 -22.54 23.83
N ALA A 670 23.61 -22.07 23.54
CA ALA A 670 24.01 -21.54 22.27
C ALA A 670 24.52 -22.64 21.33
N HIS A 671 24.14 -22.59 20.08
CA HIS A 671 24.67 -23.48 19.05
C HIS A 671 25.36 -22.67 17.96
N VAL A 672 26.57 -23.05 17.58
CA VAL A 672 27.31 -22.43 16.46
C VAL A 672 27.80 -23.51 15.51
N ARG A 673 27.56 -23.32 14.23
CA ARG A 673 27.98 -24.21 13.16
C ARG A 673 28.87 -23.52 12.17
N LEU A 674 29.85 -24.34 11.69
CA LEU A 674 30.79 -23.98 10.64
C LEU A 674 30.55 -24.86 9.43
N TYR A 675 30.49 -24.29 8.27
CA TYR A 675 30.30 -24.93 6.99
C TYR A 675 31.43 -24.59 6.03
N GLN A 676 31.79 -25.54 5.16
CA GLN A 676 32.75 -25.35 4.08
C GLN A 676 32.06 -25.54 2.72
N PRO A 677 32.58 -24.94 1.62
CA PRO A 677 31.95 -24.95 0.30
C PRO A 677 32.11 -26.32 -0.43
N THR A 678 31.74 -27.42 0.23
CA THR A 678 31.78 -28.79 -0.32
C THR A 678 30.50 -29.53 0.04
N ASP A 679 30.12 -30.52 -0.75
CA ASP A 679 29.02 -31.47 -0.49
C ASP A 679 29.48 -32.89 -0.88
N VAL A 680 30.28 -33.47 -0.03
CA VAL A 680 30.88 -34.77 -0.27
C VAL A 680 29.87 -35.91 -0.28
N ASN A 681 28.78 -35.76 0.49
CA ASN A 681 27.73 -36.79 0.60
C ASN A 681 26.61 -36.61 -0.47
N SER A 682 26.64 -35.54 -1.25
CA SER A 682 25.67 -35.21 -2.32
C SER A 682 24.23 -35.09 -1.79
N ASP A 683 24.01 -34.58 -0.58
CA ASP A 683 22.70 -34.34 -0.01
C ASP A 683 22.11 -32.96 -0.35
N GLY A 684 22.86 -32.15 -1.08
CA GLY A 684 22.47 -30.79 -1.53
C GLY A 684 22.65 -29.74 -0.43
N GLN A 685 23.40 -30.05 0.63
CA GLN A 685 23.78 -29.10 1.68
C GLN A 685 25.31 -29.12 1.86
N ALA A 686 25.83 -27.96 2.29
CA ALA A 686 27.26 -27.82 2.54
C ALA A 686 27.76 -28.73 3.69
N ASP A 687 28.98 -29.23 3.54
CA ASP A 687 29.60 -30.06 4.57
C ASP A 687 29.85 -29.26 5.85
N ARG A 688 29.33 -29.78 6.95
CA ARG A 688 29.53 -29.22 8.27
C ARG A 688 30.89 -29.65 8.81
N VAL A 689 31.77 -28.69 9.09
CA VAL A 689 33.11 -28.90 9.63
C VAL A 689 33.24 -28.61 11.12
N GLY A 690 32.29 -27.85 11.68
CA GLY A 690 32.19 -27.54 13.10
C GLY A 690 30.76 -27.57 13.59
N ASP A 691 30.55 -28.15 14.78
CA ASP A 691 29.25 -28.26 15.44
C ASP A 691 29.47 -28.09 16.94
N TYR A 692 29.23 -26.88 17.44
CA TYR A 692 29.57 -26.49 18.80
C TYR A 692 28.34 -26.13 19.60
N PHE A 693 28.07 -26.88 20.64
CA PHE A 693 27.01 -26.61 21.60
C PHE A 693 27.57 -26.13 22.93
N MET A 694 27.23 -24.96 23.37
CA MET A 694 27.61 -24.31 24.60
C MET A 694 26.44 -24.36 25.59
N LEU A 695 26.50 -25.31 26.53
CA LEU A 695 25.42 -25.55 27.51
C LEU A 695 25.26 -24.35 28.46
N ASN A 696 24.01 -23.89 28.67
CA ASN A 696 23.61 -22.78 29.53
C ASN A 696 24.17 -21.41 29.10
N ALA A 697 24.66 -21.26 27.89
CA ALA A 697 25.31 -20.03 27.43
C ALA A 697 24.30 -18.97 26.84
N GLY A 698 22.99 -19.23 26.90
CA GLY A 698 21.98 -18.34 26.29
C GLY A 698 21.93 -18.44 24.78
N THR A 699 21.46 -17.37 24.13
CA THR A 699 21.32 -17.25 22.67
C THR A 699 22.53 -16.56 22.09
N PRO A 700 23.14 -17.06 20.99
CA PRO A 700 24.16 -16.30 20.26
C PRO A 700 23.54 -15.02 19.69
N ILE A 701 24.13 -13.86 19.99
CA ILE A 701 23.67 -12.56 19.52
C ILE A 701 24.63 -11.89 18.55
N ALA A 702 25.91 -12.21 18.61
CA ALA A 702 26.90 -11.70 17.68
C ALA A 702 28.04 -12.71 17.44
N LEU A 703 28.56 -12.71 16.22
CA LEU A 703 29.73 -13.47 15.80
C LEU A 703 30.73 -12.51 15.13
N SER A 704 32.02 -12.80 15.30
CA SER A 704 33.06 -12.20 14.49
C SER A 704 34.11 -13.27 14.15
N PHE A 705 34.42 -13.46 12.87
CA PHE A 705 35.24 -14.56 12.39
C PHE A 705 36.30 -14.12 11.37
N GLY A 706 37.54 -14.18 11.73
CA GLY A 706 38.70 -14.01 10.87
C GLY A 706 39.68 -15.15 11.13
N LYS A 707 40.86 -14.84 11.69
CA LYS A 707 41.81 -15.84 12.20
C LYS A 707 41.31 -16.57 13.43
N VAL A 708 40.34 -16.01 14.10
CA VAL A 708 39.72 -16.53 15.32
C VAL A 708 38.24 -16.26 15.23
N LEU A 709 37.40 -17.21 15.66
CA LEU A 709 35.97 -16.98 15.80
C LEU A 709 35.63 -16.59 17.23
N TYR A 710 34.99 -15.47 17.41
CA TYR A 710 34.40 -15.05 18.67
C TYR A 710 32.89 -15.22 18.63
N ILE A 711 32.30 -15.59 19.76
CA ILE A 711 30.86 -15.83 19.93
C ILE A 711 30.44 -15.08 21.19
N LEU A 712 29.52 -14.16 21.07
CA LEU A 712 28.87 -13.44 22.17
C LEU A 712 27.43 -13.94 22.33
N THR A 713 27.03 -14.17 23.57
CA THR A 713 25.66 -14.61 23.90
C THR A 713 24.91 -13.54 24.71
N ASP A 714 23.59 -13.64 24.73
CA ASP A 714 22.69 -12.76 25.53
C ASP A 714 22.84 -12.93 27.05
N HIS A 715 23.56 -13.98 27.52
CA HIS A 715 23.96 -14.15 28.92
C HIS A 715 25.33 -13.52 29.22
N GLY A 716 26.01 -12.92 28.24
CA GLY A 716 27.32 -12.32 28.39
C GLY A 716 28.50 -13.28 28.34
N ASP A 717 28.25 -14.54 27.97
CA ASP A 717 29.35 -15.48 27.77
C ASP A 717 30.06 -15.13 26.47
N VAL A 718 31.38 -15.01 26.52
CA VAL A 718 32.25 -14.81 25.35
C VAL A 718 33.10 -16.04 25.16
N PHE A 719 32.90 -16.68 24.00
CA PHE A 719 33.67 -17.85 23.59
C PHE A 719 34.63 -17.49 22.47
N ARG A 720 35.80 -18.17 22.48
CA ARG A 720 36.82 -18.05 21.44
C ARG A 720 37.11 -19.41 20.84
N LYS A 721 37.16 -19.51 19.53
CA LYS A 721 37.57 -20.70 18.77
C LYS A 721 38.72 -20.34 17.83
N ASP A 722 39.83 -20.98 18.00
CA ASP A 722 41.00 -20.88 17.13
C ASP A 722 41.14 -22.12 16.21
N GLN A 723 42.22 -22.19 15.46
CA GLN A 723 42.53 -23.30 14.55
C GLN A 723 42.64 -24.66 15.23
N SER A 724 42.75 -24.75 16.56
CA SER A 724 42.88 -26.02 17.29
C SER A 724 41.67 -26.94 17.08
N LEU A 725 41.84 -28.24 17.20
CA LEU A 725 40.77 -29.24 17.16
C LEU A 725 39.86 -29.19 18.40
N LEU A 726 40.18 -28.37 19.38
CA LEU A 726 39.39 -28.22 20.61
C LEU A 726 38.10 -27.39 20.36
N PRO A 727 37.03 -27.68 21.11
CA PRO A 727 35.81 -26.85 21.04
C PRO A 727 36.10 -25.40 21.46
N PRO A 728 35.18 -24.45 21.18
CA PRO A 728 35.27 -23.09 21.71
C PRO A 728 35.44 -23.09 23.23
N TYR A 729 36.28 -22.21 23.75
CA TYR A 729 36.51 -22.05 25.18
C TYR A 729 36.12 -20.65 25.63
N THR A 730 35.63 -20.54 26.85
CA THR A 730 35.23 -19.27 27.44
C THR A 730 36.47 -18.39 27.68
N VAL A 731 36.47 -17.19 27.15
CA VAL A 731 37.49 -16.15 27.39
C VAL A 731 37.05 -15.11 28.39
N GLY A 732 35.73 -14.96 28.59
CA GLY A 732 35.15 -14.06 29.58
C GLY A 732 33.68 -14.34 29.84
N MET A 733 33.20 -13.84 30.97
CA MET A 733 31.79 -13.72 31.28
C MET A 733 31.57 -12.26 31.70
N ILE A 734 30.79 -11.55 30.91
CA ILE A 734 30.50 -10.15 31.12
C ILE A 734 29.20 -10.06 31.93
N GLY A 735 29.30 -9.46 33.13
CA GLY A 735 28.12 -9.27 34.01
C GLY A 735 27.46 -7.94 33.70
N ALA A 736 26.66 -7.87 32.65
CA ALA A 736 25.88 -6.69 32.29
C ALA A 736 24.41 -7.12 32.07
N ASP A 737 23.51 -6.16 32.18
CA ASP A 737 22.07 -6.41 31.96
C ASP A 737 21.73 -6.45 30.44
N GLU A 738 22.46 -5.68 29.62
CA GLU A 738 22.23 -5.58 28.17
C GLU A 738 23.57 -5.63 27.41
N PHE A 739 23.54 -6.21 26.19
CA PHE A 739 24.68 -6.32 25.28
C PHE A 739 24.31 -5.64 23.97
N HIS A 740 25.15 -4.68 23.54
CA HIS A 740 24.83 -3.78 22.43
C HIS A 740 25.58 -4.12 21.15
N GLY A 741 26.77 -4.72 21.24
CA GLY A 741 27.52 -5.12 20.06
C GLY A 741 28.98 -5.43 20.36
N LEU A 742 29.75 -5.71 19.31
CA LEU A 742 31.17 -5.99 19.36
C LEU A 742 31.89 -5.35 18.18
N CYS A 743 33.21 -5.07 18.39
CA CYS A 743 34.17 -4.77 17.31
C CYS A 743 35.52 -5.40 17.61
N ARG A 744 36.45 -5.34 16.67
CA ARG A 744 37.75 -6.03 16.82
C ARG A 744 38.95 -5.17 16.48
N ILE A 745 40.03 -5.37 17.27
CA ILE A 745 41.37 -4.91 16.92
C ILE A 745 42.19 -6.20 16.67
N ASP A 746 42.47 -6.54 15.43
CA ASP A 746 43.13 -7.78 15.01
C ASP A 746 42.44 -9.04 15.58
N ASP A 747 43.09 -9.79 16.48
CA ASP A 747 42.56 -10.96 17.16
C ASP A 747 42.06 -10.70 18.59
N LYS A 748 41.86 -9.42 18.96
CA LYS A 748 41.29 -8.97 20.23
C LYS A 748 39.90 -8.45 20.07
N LEU A 749 39.03 -8.70 21.06
CA LEU A 749 37.60 -8.37 21.04
C LEU A 749 37.30 -7.19 21.96
N LEU A 750 36.49 -6.27 21.50
CA LEU A 750 35.86 -5.22 22.30
C LEU A 750 34.35 -5.49 22.31
N VAL A 751 33.73 -5.49 23.49
CA VAL A 751 32.28 -5.67 23.65
C VAL A 751 31.70 -4.50 24.38
N LEU A 752 30.63 -3.94 23.83
CA LEU A 752 29.84 -2.86 24.44
C LEU A 752 28.66 -3.48 25.19
N ALA A 753 28.57 -3.21 26.47
CA ALA A 753 27.48 -3.71 27.32
C ALA A 753 27.20 -2.75 28.48
N GLY A 754 26.01 -2.80 29.06
CA GLY A 754 25.70 -1.89 30.16
C GLY A 754 24.31 -2.03 30.74
N ASP A 755 23.84 -0.95 31.30
CA ASP A 755 22.47 -0.73 31.77
C ASP A 755 22.00 0.70 31.40
N SER A 756 20.82 1.07 31.82
CA SER A 756 20.24 2.39 31.53
C SER A 756 21.03 3.60 32.12
N LEU A 757 22.01 3.37 32.96
CA LEU A 757 22.78 4.40 33.68
C LEU A 757 24.25 4.45 33.30
N GLN A 758 24.82 3.29 32.98
CA GLN A 758 26.27 3.17 32.71
C GLN A 758 26.52 2.16 31.58
N THR A 759 27.34 2.56 30.63
CA THR A 759 27.84 1.66 29.57
C THR A 759 29.30 1.35 29.82
N THR A 760 29.69 0.10 29.59
CA THR A 760 31.06 -0.42 29.78
C THR A 760 31.56 -1.06 28.51
N LEU A 761 32.74 -0.64 28.09
CA LEU A 761 33.52 -1.27 27.02
C LEU A 761 34.45 -2.31 27.63
N TYR A 762 34.27 -3.58 27.29
CA TYR A 762 35.08 -4.71 27.74
C TYR A 762 36.09 -5.07 26.65
N TYR A 763 37.34 -5.17 27.04
CA TYR A 763 38.45 -5.65 26.20
C TYR A 763 38.78 -7.08 26.57
N LEU A 764 38.82 -7.99 25.61
CA LEU A 764 39.09 -9.40 25.80
C LEU A 764 40.12 -9.89 24.78
N ASP A 765 41.15 -10.59 25.31
CA ASP A 765 42.02 -11.42 24.48
C ASP A 765 42.08 -12.83 25.07
N ALA A 766 42.95 -13.69 24.54
CA ALA A 766 43.10 -15.09 24.98
C ALA A 766 43.51 -15.25 26.46
N SER A 767 44.04 -14.21 27.08
CA SER A 767 44.73 -14.25 28.38
C SER A 767 44.43 -13.11 29.31
N TYR A 768 43.73 -12.07 28.84
CA TYR A 768 43.53 -10.83 29.57
C TYR A 768 42.15 -10.24 29.32
N THR A 769 41.54 -9.68 30.40
CA THR A 769 40.27 -8.97 30.30
C THR A 769 40.41 -7.66 31.07
N ASP A 770 40.04 -6.55 30.46
CA ASP A 770 39.96 -5.23 31.07
C ASP A 770 38.62 -4.57 30.71
N SER A 771 38.30 -3.44 31.37
CA SER A 771 37.07 -2.74 31.10
C SER A 771 37.21 -1.24 31.37
N PHE A 772 36.46 -0.46 30.60
CA PHE A 772 36.36 0.99 30.73
C PHE A 772 34.87 1.38 30.76
N SER A 773 34.45 2.04 31.84
CA SER A 773 33.04 2.42 32.06
C SER A 773 32.87 3.91 31.89
N VAL A 774 31.75 4.27 31.27
CA VAL A 774 31.32 5.65 31.04
C VAL A 774 29.88 5.83 31.53
N ASP A 775 29.56 7.02 32.06
CA ASP A 775 28.21 7.37 32.48
C ASP A 775 27.30 7.59 31.25
N GLY A 776 26.14 6.98 31.22
CA GLY A 776 25.14 7.09 30.15
C GLY A 776 24.87 5.77 29.48
N TYR A 777 23.78 5.76 28.69
CA TYR A 777 23.32 4.61 27.93
C TYR A 777 23.70 4.76 26.46
N TYR A 778 24.68 4.01 25.99
CA TYR A 778 25.16 3.99 24.62
C TYR A 778 24.91 2.61 24.05
N ASN A 779 23.90 2.48 23.19
CA ASN A 779 23.44 1.19 22.66
C ASN A 779 23.63 1.03 21.15
N TYR A 780 24.08 2.06 20.44
CA TYR A 780 24.44 2.00 19.04
C TYR A 780 25.96 2.00 18.88
N GLY A 781 26.49 0.96 18.25
CA GLY A 781 27.91 0.63 18.15
C GLY A 781 28.21 -0.69 18.85
N PRO A 782 29.49 -0.98 19.17
CA PRO A 782 30.68 -0.19 18.89
C PRO A 782 31.18 -0.35 17.45
N ILE A 783 31.75 0.68 16.88
CA ILE A 783 32.65 0.58 15.73
C ILE A 783 34.05 1.08 16.10
N LEU A 784 35.06 0.62 15.37
CA LEU A 784 36.45 1.02 15.59
C LEU A 784 36.95 1.78 14.37
N VAL A 785 37.38 3.03 14.58
CA VAL A 785 37.86 3.94 13.52
C VAL A 785 39.02 4.77 14.04
N ASP A 786 40.06 4.90 13.25
CA ASP A 786 41.16 5.86 13.50
C ASP A 786 40.73 7.21 12.87
N VAL A 787 39.95 7.99 13.64
CA VAL A 787 39.27 9.20 13.12
C VAL A 787 40.18 10.38 12.84
N ASP A 788 41.32 10.48 13.54
CA ASP A 788 42.31 11.55 13.37
C ASP A 788 43.60 11.12 12.65
N ARG A 789 43.64 9.82 12.24
CA ARG A 789 44.75 9.20 11.51
C ARG A 789 46.08 9.23 12.27
N ASP A 790 46.06 9.12 13.60
CA ASP A 790 47.24 9.02 14.45
C ASP A 790 47.74 7.60 14.64
N SER A 791 47.03 6.60 14.10
CA SER A 791 47.25 5.16 14.19
C SER A 791 46.80 4.56 15.52
N SER A 792 46.06 5.29 16.36
CA SER A 792 45.45 4.82 17.60
C SER A 792 43.91 4.87 17.44
N PRO A 793 43.25 3.79 17.11
CA PRO A 793 41.85 3.85 16.75
C PRO A 793 40.93 4.17 17.93
N GLU A 794 39.83 4.83 17.66
CA GLU A 794 38.75 5.16 18.56
C GLU A 794 37.62 4.14 18.45
N VAL A 795 37.05 3.78 19.59
CA VAL A 795 35.76 3.08 19.68
C VAL A 795 34.64 4.12 19.74
N ILE A 796 33.70 4.02 18.84
CA ILE A 796 32.64 5.01 18.66
C ILE A 796 31.29 4.38 18.98
N CYS A 797 30.53 5.07 19.85
CA CYS A 797 29.19 4.66 20.27
C CYS A 797 28.26 5.86 20.40
N PHE A 798 26.95 5.60 20.22
CA PHE A 798 25.91 6.61 20.38
C PHE A 798 24.76 6.10 21.27
N SER A 799 24.10 7.05 21.94
CA SER A 799 22.82 6.79 22.60
C SER A 799 21.63 7.05 21.66
N PRO A 800 20.42 6.56 21.97
CA PRO A 800 19.22 6.84 21.17
C PRO A 800 18.89 8.34 21.12
N GLU A 801 19.25 9.10 22.15
CA GLU A 801 19.02 10.54 22.22
C GLU A 801 20.13 11.34 21.52
N GLY A 802 21.07 10.68 20.84
CA GLY A 802 22.13 11.33 20.07
C GLY A 802 23.33 11.78 20.89
N ARG A 803 23.59 11.19 22.04
CA ARG A 803 24.84 11.41 22.76
C ARG A 803 25.93 10.54 22.14
N GLY A 804 26.99 11.14 21.58
CA GLY A 804 28.16 10.45 21.01
C GLY A 804 29.32 10.36 21.98
N ILE A 805 30.08 9.26 21.92
CA ILE A 805 31.36 9.10 22.64
C ILE A 805 32.36 8.36 21.77
N PHE A 806 33.60 8.93 21.73
CA PHE A 806 34.77 8.35 21.08
C PHE A 806 35.83 8.05 22.16
N VAL A 807 36.27 6.78 22.20
CA VAL A 807 37.24 6.29 23.22
C VAL A 807 38.45 5.74 22.52
N THR A 808 39.58 6.41 22.62
CA THR A 808 40.87 5.89 22.13
C THR A 808 41.31 4.66 22.88
N VAL A 809 41.72 3.61 22.15
CA VAL A 809 42.19 2.34 22.67
C VAL A 809 43.64 2.13 22.26
N ASP A 810 44.56 2.41 23.17
CA ASP A 810 45.97 2.12 22.97
C ASP A 810 46.31 0.69 23.43
N THR A 811 46.69 -0.16 22.49
CA THR A 811 47.13 -1.55 22.75
C THR A 811 48.64 -1.78 22.58
N THR A 812 49.44 -0.72 22.51
CA THR A 812 50.88 -0.82 22.34
C THR A 812 51.63 -1.25 23.61
N GLY A 813 51.02 -1.15 24.80
CA GLY A 813 51.54 -1.57 26.09
C GLY A 813 51.21 -3.06 26.40
N ASP A 814 51.71 -3.51 27.62
CA ASP A 814 51.40 -4.88 28.14
C ASP A 814 49.92 -5.03 28.54
N SER A 815 49.19 -3.90 28.70
CA SER A 815 47.76 -3.82 28.99
C SER A 815 47.17 -2.70 28.15
N PRO A 816 45.89 -2.83 27.71
CA PRO A 816 45.25 -1.75 27.00
C PRO A 816 45.05 -0.53 27.88
N SER A 817 45.06 0.66 27.29
CA SER A 817 44.69 1.89 27.99
C SER A 817 43.56 2.58 27.23
N PHE A 818 42.64 3.18 27.99
CA PHE A 818 41.45 3.82 27.46
C PHE A 818 41.46 5.28 27.86
N SER A 819 41.09 6.17 26.93
CA SER A 819 40.88 7.57 27.20
C SER A 819 39.73 8.11 26.33
N ILE A 820 38.91 8.98 26.91
CA ILE A 820 37.89 9.66 26.11
C ILE A 820 38.64 10.62 25.16
N PHE A 821 38.44 10.42 23.85
CA PHE A 821 38.94 11.29 22.80
C PHE A 821 37.97 12.47 22.64
N GLU A 822 36.66 12.18 22.43
CA GLU A 822 35.61 13.18 22.31
C GLU A 822 34.31 12.66 22.91
N GLN A 823 33.47 13.57 23.45
CA GLN A 823 32.16 13.26 23.96
C GLN A 823 31.23 14.48 23.84
N GLY A 824 30.02 14.28 23.32
CA GLY A 824 29.10 15.39 23.15
C GLY A 824 27.66 14.96 22.90
N GLU A 825 26.75 15.95 22.95
CA GLU A 825 25.37 15.78 22.57
C GLU A 825 25.18 16.33 21.16
N THR A 826 24.69 15.51 20.23
CA THR A 826 24.44 15.92 18.86
C THR A 826 23.11 16.66 18.71
N GLY A 827 22.15 16.39 19.60
CA GLY A 827 20.79 16.95 19.57
C GLY A 827 19.84 16.25 18.60
N PHE A 828 20.22 15.09 18.07
CA PHE A 828 19.45 14.31 17.10
C PHE A 828 19.12 12.91 17.66
N HIS A 829 18.03 12.31 17.21
CA HIS A 829 17.70 10.93 17.53
C HIS A 829 18.46 9.96 16.61
N VAL A 830 18.97 8.87 17.18
CA VAL A 830 19.73 7.84 16.48
C VAL A 830 18.90 6.57 16.40
N THR A 831 18.81 5.97 15.22
CA THR A 831 18.05 4.75 14.97
C THR A 831 18.91 3.57 14.50
N THR A 832 20.18 3.82 14.11
CA THR A 832 21.09 2.79 13.55
C THR A 832 22.46 2.79 14.21
N ASN A 833 23.16 1.68 14.06
CA ASN A 833 24.59 1.65 14.38
C ASN A 833 25.37 2.62 13.48
N PRO A 834 26.43 3.26 13.99
CA PRO A 834 27.31 4.11 13.18
C PRO A 834 28.09 3.29 12.15
N VAL A 835 28.50 3.96 11.07
CA VAL A 835 29.47 3.48 10.08
C VAL A 835 30.48 4.58 9.77
N ALA A 836 31.54 4.27 9.04
CA ALA A 836 32.57 5.25 8.72
C ALA A 836 32.90 5.32 7.23
N GLY A 837 33.23 6.54 6.74
CA GLY A 837 33.69 6.77 5.37
C GLY A 837 34.07 8.23 5.19
N ASP A 838 34.81 8.58 4.15
CA ASP A 838 35.20 9.97 3.84
C ASP A 838 34.20 10.53 2.81
N VAL A 839 33.04 11.01 3.31
CA VAL A 839 31.90 11.39 2.45
C VAL A 839 32.03 12.78 1.81
N ASP A 840 33.03 13.58 2.21
CA ASP A 840 33.34 14.87 1.58
C ASP A 840 34.71 14.91 0.91
N SER A 841 35.43 13.81 0.91
CA SER A 841 36.78 13.65 0.32
C SER A 841 37.79 14.60 0.90
N ASP A 842 37.76 14.89 2.20
CA ASP A 842 38.75 15.70 2.90
C ASP A 842 39.95 14.89 3.40
N GLY A 843 39.86 13.56 3.36
CA GLY A 843 40.90 12.62 3.72
C GLY A 843 40.81 12.13 5.17
N TYR A 844 39.79 12.52 5.92
CA TYR A 844 39.48 11.99 7.26
C TYR A 844 38.22 11.16 7.23
N PRO A 845 38.13 10.10 8.04
CA PRO A 845 36.86 9.36 8.18
C PRO A 845 35.77 10.24 8.81
N ASP A 846 34.58 10.22 8.23
CA ASP A 846 33.38 10.76 8.82
C ASP A 846 32.57 9.62 9.48
N ILE A 847 31.83 9.96 10.53
CA ILE A 847 30.98 9.02 11.25
C ILE A 847 29.53 9.26 10.82
N ILE A 848 28.92 8.27 10.17
CA ILE A 848 27.58 8.35 9.58
C ILE A 848 26.61 7.53 10.45
N ILE A 849 25.44 8.09 10.76
CA ILE A 849 24.38 7.43 11.49
C ILE A 849 23.00 7.77 10.90
N GLY A 850 22.07 6.81 10.96
CA GLY A 850 20.67 7.03 10.62
C GLY A 850 19.86 7.52 11.81
N GLY A 851 18.85 8.31 11.52
CA GLY A 851 17.87 8.85 12.44
C GLY A 851 16.45 8.78 11.90
N ILE A 852 15.54 9.49 12.57
CA ILE A 852 14.15 9.61 12.18
C ILE A 852 14.07 10.50 10.94
N ASN A 853 13.78 9.90 9.79
CA ASN A 853 13.73 10.58 8.49
C ASN A 853 14.99 11.40 8.12
N GLU A 854 16.14 11.11 8.74
CA GLU A 854 17.37 11.89 8.52
C GLU A 854 18.60 11.00 8.55
N ILE A 855 19.63 11.41 7.79
CA ILE A 855 21.00 10.87 7.87
C ILE A 855 21.93 11.97 8.37
N TYR A 856 22.79 11.60 9.30
CA TYR A 856 23.79 12.49 9.89
C TYR A 856 25.20 12.02 9.57
N ALA A 857 26.11 12.96 9.35
CA ALA A 857 27.55 12.70 9.28
C ALA A 857 28.32 13.67 10.19
N PHE A 858 29.24 13.16 11.00
CA PHE A 858 30.03 13.91 11.97
C PHE A 858 31.50 13.75 11.70
N ASN A 859 32.25 14.82 11.94
CA ASN A 859 33.72 14.78 11.94
C ASN A 859 34.27 14.20 13.26
N GLN A 860 35.62 14.15 13.39
CA GLN A 860 36.31 13.64 14.57
C GLN A 860 36.02 14.43 15.88
N GLU A 861 35.47 15.63 15.81
CA GLU A 861 35.12 16.49 16.94
C GLU A 861 33.62 16.48 17.24
N LEU A 862 32.88 15.50 16.72
CA LEU A 862 31.42 15.38 16.81
C LEU A 862 30.63 16.59 16.25
N PHE A 863 31.25 17.39 15.39
CA PHE A 863 30.52 18.43 14.68
C PHE A 863 29.85 17.87 13.44
N LEU A 864 28.58 18.24 13.28
CA LEU A 864 27.80 17.86 12.10
C LEU A 864 28.48 18.45 10.85
N LYS A 865 28.69 17.59 9.83
CA LYS A 865 29.27 18.02 8.54
C LYS A 865 28.31 18.98 7.83
N MET A 866 28.83 19.75 6.90
CA MET A 866 28.18 20.97 6.41
C MET A 866 26.87 20.73 5.63
N ASP A 867 26.76 19.65 4.90
CA ASP A 867 25.59 19.35 4.08
C ASP A 867 24.61 18.39 4.78
N PHE A 868 24.81 18.14 6.08
CA PHE A 868 23.97 17.29 6.94
C PHE A 868 23.20 18.11 7.99
N PRO A 869 22.05 17.61 8.51
CA PRO A 869 21.45 16.33 8.14
C PRO A 869 20.92 16.34 6.71
N ILE A 870 20.86 15.16 6.08
CA ILE A 870 20.12 14.93 4.86
C ILE A 870 18.73 14.47 5.26
N GLU A 871 17.71 15.22 4.91
CA GLU A 871 16.31 14.81 5.03
C GLU A 871 16.00 13.77 3.95
N VAL A 872 15.46 12.61 4.37
CA VAL A 872 15.30 11.46 3.49
C VAL A 872 14.05 11.64 2.65
N ASN A 873 12.94 11.98 3.31
CA ASN A 873 11.65 12.09 2.67
C ASN A 873 10.84 13.23 3.32
N ASP A 874 10.46 14.24 2.55
CA ASP A 874 9.70 15.40 3.02
C ASP A 874 8.20 15.14 3.14
N HIS A 875 7.68 14.05 2.56
CA HIS A 875 6.28 13.64 2.61
C HIS A 875 5.98 12.60 3.70
N PHE A 876 6.99 11.85 4.16
CA PHE A 876 6.87 10.82 5.18
C PHE A 876 7.80 11.12 6.36
N PRO A 877 7.38 11.96 7.30
CA PRO A 877 8.26 12.38 8.41
C PRO A 877 8.66 11.25 9.36
N ASP A 878 7.98 10.10 9.29
CA ASP A 878 8.24 8.89 10.09
C ASP A 878 8.92 7.77 9.26
N ASP A 879 9.55 8.10 8.12
CA ASP A 879 10.31 7.13 7.31
C ASP A 879 11.70 6.90 7.87
N ASP A 880 11.77 6.21 9.00
CA ASP A 880 13.01 5.99 9.73
C ASP A 880 14.05 5.22 8.91
N VAL A 881 15.31 5.59 9.04
CA VAL A 881 16.43 4.75 8.61
C VAL A 881 16.53 3.55 9.56
N ILE A 882 16.31 2.33 9.05
CA ILE A 882 16.06 1.14 9.89
C ILE A 882 17.26 0.21 10.08
N ALA A 883 18.31 0.38 9.30
CA ALA A 883 19.55 -0.42 9.41
C ALA A 883 20.78 0.45 9.16
N ALA A 884 21.92 0.00 9.66
CA ALA A 884 23.18 0.72 9.46
C ALA A 884 23.43 0.99 7.97
N PRO A 885 23.74 2.21 7.59
CA PRO A 885 24.10 2.56 6.22
C PRO A 885 25.32 1.76 5.73
N VAL A 886 25.53 1.73 4.43
CA VAL A 886 26.81 1.34 3.82
C VAL A 886 27.38 2.56 3.08
N VAL A 887 28.69 2.60 2.95
CA VAL A 887 29.40 3.67 2.26
C VAL A 887 30.22 3.06 1.13
N ALA A 888 29.92 3.47 -0.10
CA ALA A 888 30.62 2.97 -1.29
C ALA A 888 30.52 3.98 -2.43
N ASP A 889 31.53 4.07 -3.28
CA ASP A 889 31.47 4.85 -4.53
C ASP A 889 30.81 3.99 -5.61
N ILE A 890 29.48 4.15 -5.76
CA ILE A 890 28.67 3.41 -6.74
C ILE A 890 28.35 4.23 -8.00
N GLN A 891 28.81 5.46 -8.09
CA GLN A 891 28.65 6.37 -9.24
C GLN A 891 29.96 7.09 -9.56
N ARG A 892 31.00 6.37 -9.88
CA ARG A 892 32.36 6.87 -10.10
C ARG A 892 32.53 8.36 -10.39
N GLY A 893 33.38 9.01 -9.65
CA GLY A 893 33.88 10.37 -9.93
C GLY A 893 33.42 11.44 -8.97
N GLY A 894 32.84 11.08 -7.84
CA GLY A 894 32.48 11.93 -6.72
C GLY A 894 33.06 11.44 -5.39
N PRO A 895 32.64 12.01 -4.25
CA PRO A 895 32.76 11.36 -2.95
C PRO A 895 31.91 10.08 -2.93
N PRO A 896 32.18 9.13 -2.03
CA PRO A 896 31.37 7.93 -1.92
C PRO A 896 29.94 8.25 -1.51
N GLU A 897 29.03 7.41 -1.93
CA GLU A 897 27.64 7.51 -1.54
C GLU A 897 27.37 6.81 -0.20
N ILE A 898 26.40 7.38 0.52
CA ILE A 898 25.79 6.77 1.70
C ILE A 898 24.51 6.07 1.25
N ILE A 899 24.43 4.75 1.44
CA ILE A 899 23.33 3.92 0.94
C ILE A 899 22.63 3.28 2.15
N PHE A 900 21.32 3.43 2.25
CA PHE A 900 20.57 2.98 3.43
C PHE A 900 19.13 2.62 3.10
N PRO A 901 18.53 1.65 3.82
CA PRO A 901 17.14 1.29 3.70
C PRO A 901 16.28 2.06 4.71
N THR A 902 15.04 2.31 4.35
CA THR A 902 14.04 2.97 5.21
C THR A 902 12.88 2.08 5.59
N LEU A 903 12.06 2.56 6.53
CA LEU A 903 10.92 1.83 7.09
C LEU A 903 9.89 1.47 6.03
N VAL A 904 9.67 2.31 5.04
CA VAL A 904 8.72 2.04 3.94
C VAL A 904 9.26 1.13 2.85
N GLY A 905 10.51 0.65 2.97
CA GLY A 905 11.10 -0.33 2.05
C GLY A 905 11.89 0.27 0.89
N ASN A 906 12.15 1.58 0.91
CA ASN A 906 13.00 2.24 -0.07
C ASN A 906 14.48 2.10 0.30
N ILE A 907 15.33 2.05 -0.72
CA ILE A 907 16.79 2.11 -0.57
C ILE A 907 17.24 3.42 -1.19
N TYR A 908 17.74 4.32 -0.37
CA TYR A 908 18.26 5.61 -0.79
C TYR A 908 19.77 5.55 -0.97
N SER A 909 20.29 6.46 -1.80
CA SER A 909 21.70 6.68 -2.01
C SER A 909 21.96 8.18 -2.16
N PHE A 910 22.85 8.70 -1.34
CA PHE A 910 23.25 10.11 -1.35
C PHE A 910 24.76 10.24 -1.37
N GLY A 911 25.27 11.02 -2.36
CA GLY A 911 26.58 11.63 -2.34
C GLY A 911 26.45 13.10 -1.91
N LEU A 912 26.84 14.04 -2.76
CA LEU A 912 26.56 15.48 -2.55
C LEU A 912 25.08 15.83 -2.74
N GLU A 913 24.38 15.05 -3.56
CA GLU A 913 22.96 15.11 -3.84
C GLU A 913 22.43 13.66 -3.88
N ARG A 914 21.10 13.49 -3.92
CA ARG A 914 20.51 12.16 -4.11
C ARG A 914 21.02 11.54 -5.42
N SER A 915 21.50 10.32 -5.34
CA SER A 915 22.06 9.61 -6.50
C SER A 915 21.02 9.41 -7.60
N TYR A 916 21.45 9.58 -8.84
CA TYR A 916 20.56 9.35 -9.99
C TYR A 916 20.06 7.90 -10.00
N GLY A 917 18.75 7.71 -10.17
CA GLY A 917 18.14 6.40 -10.20
C GLY A 917 17.67 5.88 -8.83
N PHE A 918 17.86 6.62 -7.76
CA PHE A 918 17.36 6.29 -6.41
C PHE A 918 16.17 7.17 -6.01
N PRO A 919 15.30 6.66 -5.10
CA PRO A 919 15.39 5.41 -4.36
C PRO A 919 15.15 4.18 -5.24
N LEU A 920 15.66 3.02 -4.80
CA LEU A 920 15.35 1.71 -5.34
C LEU A 920 14.27 1.05 -4.47
N SER A 921 13.41 0.21 -5.06
CA SER A 921 12.42 -0.55 -4.31
C SER A 921 13.03 -1.84 -3.77
N GLY A 922 13.19 -1.95 -2.46
CA GLY A 922 13.64 -3.15 -1.75
C GLY A 922 12.54 -4.16 -1.46
N GLY A 923 11.36 -4.02 -2.06
CA GLY A 923 10.20 -4.84 -1.78
C GLY A 923 9.42 -4.33 -0.57
N GLU A 924 9.13 -5.19 0.38
CA GLU A 924 8.56 -4.80 1.67
C GLU A 924 9.65 -4.23 2.60
N ARG A 925 9.21 -3.72 3.75
CA ARG A 925 10.08 -3.26 4.84
C ARG A 925 11.33 -4.13 4.97
N GLY A 926 12.49 -3.51 4.98
CA GLY A 926 13.75 -4.21 5.14
C GLY A 926 14.13 -4.44 6.59
N ALA A 927 15.13 -5.27 6.81
CA ALA A 927 15.54 -5.65 8.15
C ALA A 927 17.06 -5.61 8.38
N GLY A 928 17.86 -5.55 7.33
CA GLY A 928 19.32 -5.57 7.40
C GLY A 928 19.96 -4.47 6.54
N SER A 929 21.24 -4.25 6.74
CA SER A 929 22.00 -3.33 5.89
C SER A 929 22.10 -3.85 4.46
N PRO A 930 22.14 -2.96 3.46
CA PRO A 930 22.52 -3.33 2.10
C PRO A 930 23.94 -3.90 2.05
N ILE A 931 24.31 -4.51 0.94
CA ILE A 931 25.70 -4.90 0.66
C ILE A 931 26.11 -4.41 -0.72
N VAL A 932 27.39 -4.07 -0.85
CA VAL A 932 28.01 -3.77 -2.14
C VAL A 932 29.07 -4.81 -2.40
N PHE A 933 29.01 -5.45 -3.56
CA PHE A 933 29.90 -6.53 -3.97
C PHE A 933 30.22 -6.45 -5.47
N SER A 934 31.19 -7.21 -5.94
CA SER A 934 31.60 -7.14 -7.34
C SER A 934 31.83 -8.51 -7.95
N ASP A 935 31.69 -8.58 -9.26
CA ASP A 935 32.10 -9.72 -10.08
C ASP A 935 32.96 -9.30 -11.28
N SER A 936 33.26 -10.21 -12.17
CA SER A 936 34.04 -9.94 -13.36
C SER A 936 33.36 -8.96 -14.35
N THR A 937 32.06 -8.64 -14.15
CA THR A 937 31.27 -7.77 -15.04
C THR A 937 31.10 -6.36 -14.51
N GLY A 938 31.20 -6.17 -13.19
CA GLY A 938 31.02 -4.85 -12.54
C GLY A 938 30.66 -4.94 -11.06
N GLY A 939 30.25 -3.81 -10.48
CA GLY A 939 29.73 -3.72 -9.12
C GLY A 939 28.24 -4.03 -9.06
N LYS A 940 27.81 -4.49 -7.90
CA LYS A 940 26.40 -4.73 -7.58
C LYS A 940 26.05 -4.20 -6.21
N LEU A 941 24.88 -3.61 -6.09
CA LEU A 941 24.23 -3.31 -4.82
C LEU A 941 23.22 -4.41 -4.52
N GLY A 942 23.28 -5.02 -3.34
CA GLY A 942 22.40 -6.10 -2.93
C GLY A 942 21.61 -5.75 -1.68
N TYR A 943 20.39 -6.26 -1.57
CA TYR A 943 19.50 -6.02 -0.45
C TYR A 943 18.55 -7.18 -0.18
N LEU A 944 18.34 -7.51 1.10
CA LEU A 944 17.38 -8.51 1.53
C LEU A 944 16.11 -7.84 2.06
N GLY A 945 15.01 -7.94 1.31
CA GLY A 945 13.71 -7.42 1.71
C GLY A 945 13.02 -8.31 2.78
N ALA A 946 12.15 -7.70 3.59
CA ALA A 946 11.34 -8.46 4.55
C ALA A 946 10.35 -9.43 3.88
N ASP A 947 10.05 -9.23 2.60
CA ASP A 947 9.28 -10.14 1.75
C ASP A 947 9.99 -11.49 1.47
N GLY A 948 11.24 -11.62 1.91
CA GLY A 948 12.06 -12.83 1.75
C GLY A 948 12.65 -12.98 0.36
N TRP A 949 12.83 -11.88 -0.37
CA TRP A 949 13.59 -11.84 -1.61
C TRP A 949 14.88 -11.06 -1.44
N PHE A 950 15.95 -11.53 -2.06
CA PHE A 950 17.22 -10.82 -2.19
C PHE A 950 17.27 -10.15 -3.57
N TYR A 951 17.33 -8.85 -3.59
CA TYR A 951 17.43 -8.01 -4.78
C TYR A 951 18.87 -7.65 -5.04
N ALA A 952 19.24 -7.48 -6.31
CA ALA A 952 20.53 -6.91 -6.68
C ALA A 952 20.43 -6.06 -7.94
N TRP A 953 21.15 -4.95 -7.97
CA TRP A 953 21.21 -4.00 -9.06
C TRP A 953 22.65 -3.79 -9.52
N ASP A 954 22.86 -3.61 -10.83
CA ASP A 954 24.17 -3.28 -11.37
C ASP A 954 24.50 -1.81 -11.05
N VAL A 955 25.69 -1.56 -10.50
CA VAL A 955 26.19 -0.21 -10.13
C VAL A 955 27.61 0.00 -10.69
N ASP A 956 27.99 1.25 -10.91
CA ASP A 956 29.35 1.61 -11.39
C ASP A 956 30.34 1.77 -10.21
N LEU A 957 30.64 0.65 -9.56
CA LEU A 957 31.45 0.59 -8.36
C LEU A 957 32.94 0.94 -8.61
N ASP A 958 33.48 1.86 -7.80
CA ASP A 958 34.92 2.04 -7.68
C ASP A 958 35.48 1.20 -6.51
N THR A 959 36.23 0.18 -6.83
CA THR A 959 36.84 -0.74 -5.85
C THR A 959 38.23 -0.27 -5.37
N THR A 960 38.67 0.93 -5.72
CA THR A 960 40.00 1.40 -5.38
C THR A 960 40.11 2.07 -3.99
N THR A 961 38.98 2.35 -3.36
CA THR A 961 38.85 2.99 -2.05
C THR A 961 38.30 2.01 -1.00
N ASP A 962 38.74 2.18 0.23
CA ASP A 962 38.30 1.37 1.37
C ASP A 962 37.17 2.09 2.07
N TYR A 963 35.96 1.64 1.76
CA TYR A 963 34.74 2.19 2.35
C TYR A 963 34.06 1.14 3.25
N TRP A 964 32.81 1.37 3.62
CA TRP A 964 32.01 0.47 4.47
C TRP A 964 30.95 -0.28 3.65
N PRO A 965 31.31 -1.35 2.91
CA PRO A 965 30.46 -1.93 1.87
C PRO A 965 29.34 -2.87 2.39
N MET A 966 29.32 -3.19 3.69
CA MET A 966 28.32 -4.09 4.30
C MET A 966 28.18 -3.82 5.80
N GLY A 967 27.11 -4.31 6.41
CA GLY A 967 26.73 -4.00 7.79
C GLY A 967 27.84 -4.20 8.85
N GLY A 968 28.69 -5.22 8.69
CA GLY A 968 29.81 -5.49 9.59
C GLY A 968 31.15 -4.89 9.14
N HIS A 969 31.17 -4.01 8.16
CA HIS A 969 32.30 -3.49 7.40
C HIS A 969 32.93 -4.54 6.47
N ASP A 970 33.17 -5.73 6.94
CA ASP A 970 33.77 -6.85 6.19
C ASP A 970 33.04 -8.17 6.46
N PRO A 971 33.27 -9.21 5.63
CA PRO A 971 32.60 -10.49 5.78
C PRO A 971 32.92 -11.21 7.11
N ALA A 972 34.00 -10.81 7.78
CA ALA A 972 34.40 -11.36 9.09
C ALA A 972 33.59 -10.72 10.25
N GLY A 973 32.84 -9.67 10.01
CA GLY A 973 32.07 -8.91 11.02
C GLY A 973 33.03 -8.28 12.04
N MET A 974 34.04 -7.57 11.57
CA MET A 974 35.04 -6.92 12.44
C MET A 974 34.59 -5.57 12.99
N PHE A 975 33.65 -4.89 12.30
CA PHE A 975 33.18 -3.53 12.65
C PHE A 975 34.34 -2.55 12.87
N ALA A 976 35.35 -2.63 12.00
CA ALA A 976 36.56 -1.82 12.12
C ALA A 976 36.97 -1.23 10.78
N PHE A 977 37.04 0.10 10.71
CA PHE A 977 37.48 0.86 9.53
C PHE A 977 38.92 1.29 9.65
N ARG A 978 39.74 1.00 8.63
CA ARG A 978 41.13 1.42 8.55
C ARG A 978 41.35 2.37 7.39
N PRO A 979 41.59 3.66 7.63
CA PRO A 979 41.65 4.68 6.58
C PRO A 979 42.95 4.62 5.75
N SER A 980 43.56 3.44 5.60
CA SER A 980 44.83 3.24 4.89
C SER A 980 44.73 3.51 3.38
N GLN A 981 43.56 3.45 2.82
CA GLN A 981 43.24 3.69 1.40
C GLN A 981 42.63 5.08 1.13
N LEU A 982 42.30 5.83 2.17
CA LEU A 982 41.81 7.18 1.98
C LEU A 982 42.89 8.10 1.41
N PRO A 983 42.51 9.10 0.63
CA PRO A 983 43.47 10.10 0.14
C PRO A 983 44.18 10.81 1.28
N GLU A 984 45.37 11.39 1.00
CA GLU A 984 46.05 12.22 2.00
C GLU A 984 45.15 13.41 2.40
N PRO A 985 45.10 13.74 3.71
CA PRO A 985 44.28 14.86 4.19
C PRO A 985 44.57 16.16 3.48
N LYS A 986 43.52 16.82 3.04
CA LYS A 986 43.65 18.11 2.35
C LYS A 986 44.10 19.20 3.32
N GLN A 987 45.35 19.70 3.17
CA GLN A 987 45.85 20.84 3.94
C GLN A 987 45.44 22.15 3.24
N PHE A 988 44.49 22.86 3.84
CA PHE A 988 44.13 24.20 3.37
C PHE A 988 45.15 25.21 3.91
N THR A 989 45.91 25.83 3.01
CA THR A 989 46.86 26.91 3.34
C THR A 989 46.18 28.26 3.58
N VAL A 990 44.87 28.33 3.31
CA VAL A 990 44.06 29.54 3.45
C VAL A 990 42.91 29.21 4.41
N LEU A 991 42.72 30.05 5.43
CA LEU A 991 41.71 29.86 6.49
C LEU A 991 40.27 29.82 5.93
N LEU A 992 39.99 30.49 4.82
CA LEU A 992 38.73 30.53 4.12
C LEU A 992 39.01 30.49 2.60
N PRO A 993 39.13 29.33 1.98
CA PRO A 993 39.32 29.18 0.54
C PRO A 993 38.14 29.82 -0.24
N GLU A 994 38.46 30.62 -1.27
CA GLU A 994 37.47 31.38 -2.05
C GLU A 994 36.46 30.43 -2.76
N ASP A 995 36.88 29.24 -3.11
CA ASP A 995 36.08 28.22 -3.77
C ASP A 995 35.10 27.49 -2.83
N ARG A 996 35.22 27.70 -1.50
CA ARG A 996 34.39 27.07 -0.49
C ARG A 996 33.69 28.04 0.46
N PHE A 997 33.66 29.34 0.08
CA PHE A 997 33.06 30.38 0.90
C PHE A 997 31.89 31.03 0.17
N TYR A 998 30.68 30.77 0.66
CA TYR A 998 29.48 31.48 0.25
C TYR A 998 28.47 31.55 1.39
N ASN A 999 27.60 32.54 1.37
CA ASN A 999 26.53 32.64 2.35
C ASN A 999 25.24 32.04 1.82
N TYR A 1000 24.55 31.36 2.68
CA TYR A 1000 23.22 30.81 2.43
C TYR A 1000 22.30 31.14 3.61
N PRO A 1001 21.03 31.52 3.41
CA PRO A 1001 20.41 31.87 2.12
C PRO A 1001 21.01 33.16 1.51
N ASN A 1002 21.00 33.27 0.19
CA ASN A 1002 21.42 34.46 -0.53
C ASN A 1002 20.30 34.94 -1.47
N PRO A 1003 19.60 36.07 -1.20
CA PRO A 1003 19.90 37.05 -0.16
C PRO A 1003 19.63 36.55 1.27
N ILE A 1004 20.24 37.25 2.25
CA ILE A 1004 20.02 36.99 3.67
C ILE A 1004 18.52 37.24 4.00
N VAL A 1005 17.87 36.27 4.60
CA VAL A 1005 16.48 36.34 5.08
C VAL A 1005 16.50 36.34 6.61
N ASP A 1006 15.71 37.22 7.23
CA ASP A 1006 15.56 37.34 8.69
C ASP A 1006 16.87 37.58 9.48
N GLY A 1007 17.87 38.13 8.80
CA GLY A 1007 19.18 38.47 9.42
C GLY A 1007 20.07 37.28 9.73
N LEU A 1008 19.67 36.06 9.28
CA LEU A 1008 20.45 34.84 9.43
C LEU A 1008 21.12 34.45 8.11
N THR A 1009 22.34 33.96 8.18
CA THR A 1009 23.02 33.34 7.06
C THR A 1009 23.99 32.29 7.57
N ARG A 1010 24.15 31.24 6.79
CA ARG A 1010 25.22 30.26 6.98
C ARG A 1010 26.39 30.60 6.08
N ILE A 1011 27.59 30.38 6.58
CA ILE A 1011 28.81 30.50 5.79
C ILE A 1011 29.24 29.10 5.40
N ARG A 1012 29.32 28.80 4.11
CA ARG A 1012 29.85 27.55 3.53
C ARG A 1012 31.27 27.74 3.05
#